data_1e957143efa01612caf0370bbeb83751
#
_entry.id   1e957143efa01612caf0370bbeb83751
#
_cell.length_a   1.000
_cell.length_b   1.000
_cell.length_c   1.000
_cell.angle_alpha   90.00
_cell.angle_beta   90.00
_cell.angle_gamma   90.00
#
_symmetry.space_group_name_H-M   'P 1'
#
loop_
_entity.id
_entity.type
_entity.pdbx_description
1 polymer ?
#
loop_
_entity_poly.entity_id
_entity_poly.type
_entity_poly.pdbx_seq_one_letter_code
_entity_poly.pdbx_strand_id
1 'polypeptide(L)'
;GIFKTAPMRPEHAEWLADCRKLAEQGDMDAVTALYTVTDLPAEDLKRYLASLEKKAAKGDQDALAQLAFIKTDWLKEDPAATLATLQKHGRNAKPVLLARMGQLALSLGNSVPQNDPRRKEWRDLAVQTLSRAAEQGHATAMRILAAMPEGTDAEKNKGFLKSLCARGDLECLLAGLSGYMKEKPGSVDGKMLQDMFDKARKLGSNNACAWYSQLLSEAKPPQEQEVQEAARALLALHDERAMPFLKEPLALPQKKLNHLPPYAKTHKELELASQMGDVDSCVQLGELWKEELANTMDSVGKAHEAQENMRTWYKMAAEEGHPLAKLRLAQMEDPDLLEKPASEPGATLLNDCLAKAATGDFITLKGIAEYVTPEQWETLIAPLRSKAREGDSVSQANLAYLMLFSYRSEESGYPEALAWARLSAGQGDPCGMYVLGRALIYEFGLEKRMAEGDSWMFRAALKGHVDAADIWSSNNENLQPYSAMMHGLASRGHIPSLLFLANQAAYPQNAAEQTAGEERKDASRTDKTATGGEDTDPGAVPPWMTESGRERSAPEPSTVNPEAVKFWEQAAELGSLTALDELAAYYETVARNVQDPAERQQLQASAMTASTALVRKNDVRGFKRMARYYEQGIGVQPNKELHRDYVLKAAETNDPEALVEKARLLIKGEGMEPDPKAALDILTRLEPNQVRPVPGLYFLLGYLHEEGLGTQRDTALAYQFYMKGAEQEDDKAMNNLGSMYEGGNGVAKNLEEAKKWYEQAAALGNEDARANMKRVKEKMKKAIK
;
A
#
# COMPACT_ATOMS: atom_id res chain seq x y z
N GLY A 1 29.46 17.60 -5.00
CA GLY A 1 30.25 17.25 -6.19
C GLY A 1 29.47 16.53 -7.25
N ILE A 2 28.53 15.67 -6.91
CA ILE A 2 27.76 14.81 -7.84
C ILE A 2 26.80 15.64 -8.70
N PHE A 3 26.21 16.69 -8.14
CA PHE A 3 25.27 17.56 -8.88
C PHE A 3 25.90 18.46 -9.95
N LYS A 4 27.23 18.61 -9.96
CA LYS A 4 27.92 19.48 -10.97
C LYS A 4 28.21 18.80 -12.30
N THR A 5 27.99 17.48 -12.43
CA THR A 5 28.46 16.71 -13.60
C THR A 5 27.35 16.00 -14.40
N ALA A 6 26.10 15.99 -13.92
CA ALA A 6 25.00 15.41 -14.68
C ALA A 6 24.42 16.45 -15.66
N PRO A 7 24.34 16.16 -16.96
CA PRO A 7 23.66 17.04 -17.92
C PRO A 7 22.17 17.07 -17.56
N MET A 8 21.67 18.22 -17.15
CA MET A 8 20.24 18.47 -17.02
C MET A 8 19.61 18.51 -18.40
N ARG A 9 18.35 18.09 -18.53
CA ARG A 9 17.57 18.35 -19.74
C ARG A 9 17.54 19.86 -19.99
N PRO A 10 17.60 20.30 -21.25
CA PRO A 10 17.64 21.74 -21.60
C PRO A 10 16.55 22.55 -20.88
N GLU A 11 15.34 22.03 -20.78
CA GLU A 11 14.18 22.66 -20.14
C GLU A 11 14.39 22.92 -18.64
N HIS A 12 15.06 22.00 -17.92
CA HIS A 12 15.37 22.19 -16.51
C HIS A 12 16.57 23.11 -16.31
N ALA A 13 17.54 23.08 -17.22
CA ALA A 13 18.69 23.96 -17.16
C ALA A 13 18.29 25.42 -17.41
N GLU A 14 17.37 25.68 -18.35
CA GLU A 14 16.81 26.99 -18.62
C GLU A 14 16.03 27.53 -17.41
N TRP A 15 15.11 26.73 -16.85
CA TRP A 15 14.36 27.12 -15.66
C TRP A 15 15.26 27.43 -14.46
N LEU A 16 16.28 26.62 -14.18
CA LEU A 16 17.23 26.88 -13.13
C LEU A 16 18.10 28.10 -13.40
N ALA A 17 18.48 28.34 -14.65
CA ALA A 17 19.21 29.54 -15.03
C ALA A 17 18.35 30.78 -14.84
N ASP A 18 17.09 30.73 -15.20
CA ASP A 18 16.14 31.82 -14.99
C ASP A 18 15.87 32.05 -13.51
N CYS A 19 15.66 31.00 -12.72
CA CYS A 19 15.55 31.11 -11.25
C CYS A 19 16.80 31.71 -10.62
N ARG A 20 18.01 31.32 -11.05
CA ARG A 20 19.27 31.92 -10.57
C ARG A 20 19.36 33.39 -10.93
N LYS A 21 19.00 33.76 -12.16
CA LYS A 21 19.01 35.15 -12.63
C LYS A 21 18.01 36.01 -11.86
N LEU A 22 16.80 35.49 -11.59
CA LEU A 22 15.79 36.17 -10.78
C LEU A 22 16.23 36.29 -9.31
N ALA A 23 16.82 35.23 -8.75
CA ALA A 23 17.37 35.24 -7.40
C ALA A 23 18.50 36.25 -7.25
N GLU A 24 19.41 36.39 -8.24
CA GLU A 24 20.45 37.40 -8.28
C GLU A 24 19.88 38.84 -8.36
N GLN A 25 18.69 38.98 -8.95
CA GLN A 25 17.95 40.25 -8.99
C GLN A 25 17.22 40.54 -7.67
N GLY A 26 17.12 39.54 -6.78
CA GLY A 26 16.48 39.68 -5.49
C GLY A 26 15.07 39.12 -5.39
N ASP A 27 14.66 38.27 -6.33
CA ASP A 27 13.38 37.56 -6.29
C ASP A 27 13.41 36.45 -5.24
N MET A 28 12.64 36.61 -4.16
CA MET A 28 12.64 35.69 -3.02
C MET A 28 11.92 34.38 -3.37
N ASP A 29 10.98 34.38 -4.25
CA ASP A 29 10.27 33.16 -4.68
C ASP A 29 11.24 32.29 -5.49
N ALA A 30 12.06 32.91 -6.34
CA ALA A 30 13.12 32.22 -7.08
C ALA A 30 14.20 31.67 -6.14
N VAL A 31 14.59 32.40 -5.09
CA VAL A 31 15.54 31.92 -4.06
C VAL A 31 14.98 30.75 -3.29
N THR A 32 13.71 30.83 -2.89
CA THR A 32 13.02 29.74 -2.18
C THR A 32 12.88 28.51 -3.08
N ALA A 33 12.53 28.69 -4.36
CA ALA A 33 12.49 27.61 -5.33
C ALA A 33 13.85 26.93 -5.52
N LEU A 34 14.93 27.69 -5.64
CA LEU A 34 16.29 27.14 -5.72
C LEU A 34 16.67 26.38 -4.45
N TYR A 35 16.32 26.90 -3.27
CA TYR A 35 16.63 26.25 -2.00
C TYR A 35 15.87 24.93 -1.81
N THR A 36 14.59 24.91 -2.18
CA THR A 36 13.72 23.72 -2.01
C THR A 36 13.97 22.63 -3.05
N VAL A 37 14.39 23.00 -4.26
CA VAL A 37 14.54 22.05 -5.38
C VAL A 37 15.99 21.53 -5.50
N THR A 38 16.99 22.32 -5.10
CA THR A 38 18.40 21.98 -5.39
C THR A 38 19.22 21.64 -4.16
N ASP A 39 18.69 21.70 -2.92
CA ASP A 39 19.53 21.70 -1.70
C ASP A 39 20.76 22.59 -1.97
N LEU A 40 20.54 23.89 -2.13
CA LEU A 40 21.58 24.86 -2.53
C LEU A 40 22.94 24.47 -1.93
N PRO A 41 23.97 24.17 -2.74
CA PRO A 41 25.27 23.83 -2.20
C PRO A 41 25.71 24.92 -1.22
N ALA A 42 26.26 24.54 -0.08
CA ALA A 42 26.69 25.49 0.96
C ALA A 42 27.57 26.65 0.42
N GLU A 43 28.30 26.40 -0.65
CA GLU A 43 29.12 27.38 -1.37
C GLU A 43 28.28 28.41 -2.15
N ASP A 44 27.18 28.01 -2.78
CA ASP A 44 26.30 28.91 -3.51
C ASP A 44 25.46 29.73 -2.54
N LEU A 45 25.06 29.18 -1.40
CA LEU A 45 24.40 29.90 -0.31
C LEU A 45 25.36 30.95 0.28
N LYS A 46 26.62 30.61 0.54
CA LYS A 46 27.64 31.54 1.01
C LYS A 46 27.88 32.70 0.05
N ARG A 47 28.00 32.41 -1.26
CA ARG A 47 28.15 33.45 -2.29
C ARG A 47 26.94 34.38 -2.35
N TYR A 48 25.75 33.81 -2.24
CA TYR A 48 24.51 34.56 -2.24
C TYR A 48 24.36 35.44 -1.01
N LEU A 49 24.64 34.92 0.19
CA LEU A 49 24.68 35.70 1.43
C LEU A 49 25.67 36.83 1.35
N ALA A 50 26.90 36.58 0.88
CA ALA A 50 27.93 37.64 0.72
C ALA A 50 27.49 38.74 -0.27
N SER A 51 26.75 38.38 -1.34
CA SER A 51 26.18 39.35 -2.26
C SER A 51 25.10 40.20 -1.61
N LEU A 52 24.19 39.58 -0.83
CA LEU A 52 23.14 40.28 -0.09
C LEU A 52 23.75 41.19 1.00
N GLU A 53 24.73 40.72 1.75
CA GLU A 53 25.43 41.51 2.79
C GLU A 53 26.08 42.75 2.19
N LYS A 54 26.71 42.64 1.02
CA LYS A 54 27.32 43.77 0.29
C LYS A 54 26.28 44.80 -0.17
N LYS A 55 25.10 44.34 -0.64
CA LYS A 55 23.95 45.20 -1.03
C LYS A 55 23.34 45.86 0.22
N ALA A 56 23.10 45.09 1.28
CA ALA A 56 22.56 45.55 2.54
C ALA A 56 23.47 46.64 3.22
N ALA A 57 24.76 46.45 3.17
CA ALA A 57 25.73 47.44 3.67
C ALA A 57 25.68 48.77 2.91
N LYS A 58 25.21 48.80 1.67
CA LYS A 58 24.95 50.00 0.87
C LYS A 58 23.56 50.63 1.11
N GLY A 59 22.78 50.07 2.05
CA GLY A 59 21.45 50.57 2.40
C GLY A 59 20.33 50.00 1.53
N ASP A 60 20.58 48.94 0.75
CA ASP A 60 19.54 48.22 -0.02
C ASP A 60 18.60 47.51 0.95
N GLN A 61 17.37 48.00 1.05
CA GLN A 61 16.36 47.50 2.00
C GLN A 61 15.73 46.19 1.56
N ASP A 62 15.69 45.90 0.27
CA ASP A 62 15.21 44.62 -0.26
C ASP A 62 16.24 43.53 0.13
N ALA A 63 17.52 43.80 -0.05
CA ALA A 63 18.57 42.89 0.40
C ALA A 63 18.59 42.68 1.92
N LEU A 64 18.31 43.73 2.71
CA LEU A 64 18.17 43.63 4.17
C LEU A 64 17.01 42.71 4.58
N ALA A 65 15.84 42.83 3.94
CA ALA A 65 14.70 42.01 4.22
C ALA A 65 14.95 40.54 3.87
N GLN A 66 15.58 40.28 2.72
CA GLN A 66 15.96 38.94 2.27
C GLN A 66 17.00 38.30 3.21
N LEU A 67 18.03 39.08 3.58
CA LEU A 67 19.05 38.60 4.51
C LEU A 67 18.46 38.23 5.87
N ALA A 68 17.52 39.04 6.38
CA ALA A 68 16.80 38.76 7.60
C ALA A 68 15.99 37.46 7.51
N PHE A 69 15.32 37.21 6.37
CA PHE A 69 14.62 35.98 6.13
C PHE A 69 15.52 34.74 6.16
N ILE A 70 16.62 34.77 5.40
CA ILE A 70 17.56 33.66 5.35
C ILE A 70 18.14 33.36 6.71
N LYS A 71 18.56 34.41 7.45
CA LYS A 71 19.16 34.27 8.77
C LYS A 71 18.22 33.66 9.79
N THR A 72 16.96 34.10 9.85
CA THR A 72 16.03 33.64 10.87
C THR A 72 15.30 32.33 10.47
N ASP A 73 14.84 32.21 9.22
CA ASP A 73 14.01 31.08 8.81
C ASP A 73 14.83 29.87 8.37
N TRP A 74 16.01 30.09 7.74
CA TRP A 74 16.87 29.00 7.28
C TRP A 74 18.04 28.69 8.22
N LEU A 75 18.78 29.73 8.65
CA LEU A 75 19.98 29.55 9.50
C LEU A 75 19.64 29.49 10.99
N LYS A 76 18.36 29.72 11.35
CA LYS A 76 17.87 29.71 12.75
C LYS A 76 18.60 30.66 13.68
N GLU A 77 19.11 31.81 13.16
CA GLU A 77 19.66 32.87 13.97
C GLU A 77 18.56 33.55 14.81
N ASP A 78 18.97 34.23 15.91
CA ASP A 78 18.03 34.87 16.84
C ASP A 78 17.14 35.94 16.16
N PRO A 79 15.80 35.72 16.12
CA PRO A 79 14.87 36.65 15.48
C PRO A 79 14.84 38.01 16.16
N ALA A 80 15.07 38.09 17.50
CA ALA A 80 15.05 39.34 18.24
C ALA A 80 16.25 40.24 17.90
N ALA A 81 17.44 39.67 17.80
CA ALA A 81 18.63 40.37 17.37
C ALA A 81 18.53 40.86 15.92
N THR A 82 17.96 40.03 15.05
CA THR A 82 17.69 40.39 13.65
C THR A 82 16.69 41.55 13.55
N LEU A 83 15.58 41.49 14.28
CA LEU A 83 14.57 42.56 14.31
C LEU A 83 15.14 43.87 14.83
N ALA A 84 15.93 43.84 15.90
CA ALA A 84 16.61 45.05 16.44
C ALA A 84 17.54 45.71 15.39
N THR A 85 18.15 44.90 14.54
CA THR A 85 18.99 45.43 13.44
C THR A 85 18.11 46.10 12.37
N LEU A 86 16.98 45.53 12.00
CA LEU A 86 16.04 46.09 11.01
C LEU A 86 15.37 47.38 11.52
N GLN A 87 15.07 47.49 12.81
CA GLN A 87 14.45 48.66 13.43
C GLN A 87 15.30 49.94 13.28
N LYS A 88 16.62 49.84 13.14
CA LYS A 88 17.49 50.98 12.85
C LYS A 88 17.13 51.71 11.56
N HIS A 89 16.48 51.06 10.64
CA HIS A 89 16.02 51.59 9.34
C HIS A 89 14.55 52.03 9.37
N GLY A 90 13.85 51.93 10.49
CA GLY A 90 12.37 51.97 10.60
C GLY A 90 11.68 53.28 10.19
N ARG A 91 12.35 54.45 10.25
CA ARG A 91 11.68 55.74 9.88
C ARG A 91 11.45 55.87 8.37
N ASN A 92 12.37 55.34 7.53
CA ASN A 92 12.32 55.43 6.08
C ASN A 92 12.24 54.01 5.44
N ALA A 93 11.67 53.02 6.17
CA ALA A 93 11.62 51.66 5.71
C ALA A 93 10.62 51.50 4.56
N LYS A 94 11.08 50.83 3.49
CA LYS A 94 10.26 50.40 2.35
C LYS A 94 9.20 49.31 2.77
N PRO A 95 8.12 49.13 2.01
CA PRO A 95 7.10 48.15 2.33
C PRO A 95 7.63 46.75 2.61
N VAL A 96 8.57 46.26 1.85
CA VAL A 96 9.16 44.91 2.02
C VAL A 96 9.91 44.80 3.38
N LEU A 97 10.63 45.80 3.79
CA LEU A 97 11.33 45.78 5.08
C LEU A 97 10.35 45.91 6.25
N LEU A 98 9.34 46.79 6.14
CA LEU A 98 8.25 46.90 7.12
C LEU A 98 7.50 45.58 7.27
N ALA A 99 7.19 44.90 6.17
CA ALA A 99 6.50 43.60 6.20
C ALA A 99 7.35 42.55 6.91
N ARG A 100 8.65 42.51 6.65
CA ARG A 100 9.55 41.57 7.31
C ARG A 100 9.71 41.84 8.80
N MET A 101 9.81 43.10 9.19
CA MET A 101 9.82 43.49 10.61
C MET A 101 8.53 43.04 11.32
N GLY A 102 7.38 43.21 10.66
CA GLY A 102 6.09 42.81 11.21
C GLY A 102 5.96 41.28 11.34
N GLN A 103 6.47 40.51 10.37
CA GLN A 103 6.51 39.05 10.45
C GLN A 103 7.38 38.55 11.61
N LEU A 104 8.58 39.13 11.79
CA LEU A 104 9.47 38.76 12.89
C LEU A 104 8.87 39.12 14.25
N ALA A 105 8.25 40.30 14.39
CA ALA A 105 7.59 40.70 15.60
C ALA A 105 6.39 39.78 15.93
N LEU A 106 5.62 39.37 14.92
CA LEU A 106 4.50 38.43 15.10
C LEU A 106 5.01 37.04 15.54
N SER A 107 6.08 36.53 14.93
CA SER A 107 6.73 35.27 15.30
C SER A 107 7.22 35.31 16.75
N LEU A 108 7.91 36.39 17.16
CA LEU A 108 8.37 36.59 18.53
C LEU A 108 7.20 36.66 19.51
N GLY A 109 6.13 37.39 19.18
CA GLY A 109 4.92 37.45 20.00
C GLY A 109 4.24 36.07 20.18
N ASN A 110 4.29 35.22 19.17
CA ASN A 110 3.71 33.87 19.24
C ASN A 110 4.61 32.87 19.99
N SER A 111 5.93 33.13 20.09
CA SER A 111 6.90 32.25 20.77
C SER A 111 6.89 32.40 22.29
N VAL A 112 6.27 33.45 22.82
CA VAL A 112 6.21 33.71 24.27
C VAL A 112 4.86 33.30 24.87
N PRO A 113 4.78 32.93 26.18
CA PRO A 113 3.54 32.57 26.84
C PRO A 113 2.47 33.65 26.76
N GLN A 114 1.18 33.26 26.85
CA GLN A 114 0.05 34.19 26.72
C GLN A 114 0.08 35.38 27.73
N ASN A 115 0.62 35.13 28.91
CA ASN A 115 0.67 36.13 30.00
C ASN A 115 1.99 36.94 30.00
N ASP A 116 2.87 36.75 29.05
CA ASP A 116 4.13 37.51 28.96
C ASP A 116 3.83 38.93 28.41
N PRO A 117 4.21 40.02 29.12
CA PRO A 117 3.96 41.39 28.69
C PRO A 117 4.61 41.71 27.34
N ARG A 118 5.69 41.07 27.00
CA ARG A 118 6.40 41.21 25.71
C ARG A 118 5.54 40.77 24.53
N ARG A 119 4.57 39.86 24.76
CA ARG A 119 3.65 39.38 23.71
C ARG A 119 2.83 40.52 23.14
N LYS A 120 2.31 41.38 24.00
CA LYS A 120 1.56 42.57 23.58
C LYS A 120 2.43 43.56 22.81
N GLU A 121 3.62 43.86 23.34
CA GLU A 121 4.59 44.75 22.70
C GLU A 121 4.96 44.30 21.27
N TRP A 122 5.30 43.02 21.14
CA TRP A 122 5.63 42.42 19.82
C TRP A 122 4.41 42.45 18.86
N ARG A 123 3.21 42.20 19.37
CA ARG A 123 1.99 42.21 18.57
C ARG A 123 1.64 43.63 18.10
N ASP A 124 1.76 44.60 18.96
CA ASP A 124 1.50 46.01 18.62
C ASP A 124 2.52 46.49 17.54
N LEU A 125 3.77 46.12 17.67
CA LEU A 125 4.80 46.42 16.68
C LEU A 125 4.51 45.73 15.34
N ALA A 126 4.04 44.48 15.38
CA ALA A 126 3.69 43.73 14.18
C ALA A 126 2.53 44.40 13.45
N VAL A 127 1.43 44.76 14.16
CA VAL A 127 0.27 45.47 13.58
C VAL A 127 0.70 46.79 12.98
N GLN A 128 1.49 47.59 13.69
CA GLN A 128 1.96 48.89 13.23
C GLN A 128 2.77 48.80 11.94
N THR A 129 3.75 47.89 11.91
CA THR A 129 4.65 47.74 10.74
C THR A 129 3.97 47.11 9.55
N LEU A 130 3.12 46.09 9.77
CA LEU A 130 2.31 45.48 8.72
C LEU A 130 1.27 46.44 8.13
N SER A 131 0.60 47.23 8.96
CA SER A 131 -0.37 48.24 8.48
C SER A 131 0.28 49.26 7.57
N ARG A 132 1.46 49.77 7.94
CA ARG A 132 2.21 50.71 7.09
C ARG A 132 2.66 50.06 5.78
N ALA A 133 3.07 48.80 5.80
CA ALA A 133 3.44 48.06 4.59
C ALA A 133 2.22 47.82 3.69
N ALA A 134 1.09 47.44 4.26
CA ALA A 134 -0.18 47.19 3.55
C ALA A 134 -0.72 48.45 2.88
N GLU A 135 -0.70 49.60 3.58
CA GLU A 135 -1.09 50.91 3.04
C GLU A 135 -0.26 51.30 1.82
N GLN A 136 1.00 50.86 1.76
CA GLN A 136 1.88 51.06 0.63
C GLN A 136 1.74 49.95 -0.45
N GLY A 137 0.76 49.09 -0.31
CA GLY A 137 0.38 48.07 -1.31
C GLY A 137 1.13 46.73 -1.21
N HIS A 138 1.82 46.42 -0.09
CA HIS A 138 2.53 45.17 0.08
C HIS A 138 1.58 43.97 0.31
N ALA A 139 1.51 43.08 -0.65
CA ALA A 139 0.54 41.96 -0.68
C ALA A 139 0.63 41.03 0.54
N THR A 140 1.82 40.61 0.95
CA THR A 140 2.02 39.72 2.11
C THR A 140 1.56 40.39 3.41
N ALA A 141 1.83 41.68 3.59
CA ALA A 141 1.35 42.43 4.78
C ALA A 141 -0.18 42.52 4.81
N MET A 142 -0.82 42.77 3.66
CA MET A 142 -2.29 42.76 3.54
C MET A 142 -2.86 41.40 3.90
N ARG A 143 -2.29 40.30 3.44
CA ARG A 143 -2.73 38.94 3.75
C ARG A 143 -2.61 38.60 5.24
N ILE A 144 -1.46 38.93 5.85
CA ILE A 144 -1.25 38.69 7.29
C ILE A 144 -2.23 39.44 8.14
N LEU A 145 -2.44 40.74 7.88
CA LEU A 145 -3.42 41.54 8.63
C LEU A 145 -4.84 41.01 8.48
N ALA A 146 -5.22 40.58 7.28
CA ALA A 146 -6.54 40.01 7.02
C ALA A 146 -6.78 38.69 7.77
N ALA A 147 -5.73 37.92 8.06
CA ALA A 147 -5.81 36.69 8.83
C ALA A 147 -5.73 36.88 10.35
N MET A 148 -5.47 38.11 10.84
CA MET A 148 -5.34 38.40 12.28
C MET A 148 -6.73 38.70 12.90
N PRO A 149 -7.24 37.85 13.84
CA PRO A 149 -8.62 37.98 14.35
C PRO A 149 -8.82 39.11 15.36
N GLU A 150 -7.77 39.62 16.00
CA GLU A 150 -7.88 40.59 17.09
C GLU A 150 -6.84 41.72 16.96
N GLY A 151 -7.22 42.92 17.36
CA GLY A 151 -6.33 44.08 17.44
C GLY A 151 -6.14 44.82 16.12
N THR A 152 -6.91 44.52 15.08
CA THR A 152 -6.85 45.13 13.76
C THR A 152 -8.20 45.71 13.36
N ASP A 153 -8.21 46.70 12.45
CA ASP A 153 -9.44 47.27 11.88
C ASP A 153 -10.03 46.29 10.85
N ALA A 154 -11.12 45.60 11.23
CA ALA A 154 -11.75 44.55 10.43
C ALA A 154 -12.29 45.06 9.06
N GLU A 155 -12.80 46.28 9.00
CA GLU A 155 -13.29 46.85 7.74
C GLU A 155 -12.15 47.25 6.80
N LYS A 156 -11.07 47.78 7.34
CA LYS A 156 -9.85 48.06 6.58
C LYS A 156 -9.21 46.79 6.02
N ASN A 157 -9.19 45.72 6.82
CA ASN A 157 -8.70 44.42 6.42
C ASN A 157 -9.52 43.78 5.29
N LYS A 158 -10.87 43.90 5.34
CA LYS A 158 -11.74 43.51 4.23
C LYS A 158 -11.45 44.31 2.95
N GLY A 159 -11.11 45.60 3.08
CA GLY A 159 -10.67 46.43 1.97
C GLY A 159 -9.37 45.95 1.34
N PHE A 160 -8.41 45.51 2.14
CA PHE A 160 -7.17 44.90 1.64
C PHE A 160 -7.42 43.59 0.89
N LEU A 161 -8.27 42.71 1.42
CA LEU A 161 -8.64 41.45 0.74
C LEU A 161 -9.31 41.73 -0.61
N LYS A 162 -10.27 42.65 -0.68
CA LYS A 162 -10.90 43.03 -1.95
C LYS A 162 -9.88 43.55 -2.97
N SER A 163 -8.92 44.37 -2.53
CA SER A 163 -7.84 44.89 -3.39
C SER A 163 -6.94 43.76 -3.92
N LEU A 164 -6.55 42.83 -3.07
CA LEU A 164 -5.72 41.68 -3.45
C LEU A 164 -6.44 40.76 -4.43
N CYS A 165 -7.70 40.42 -4.18
CA CYS A 165 -8.51 39.59 -5.07
C CYS A 165 -8.71 40.27 -6.44
N ALA A 166 -8.90 41.59 -6.46
CA ALA A 166 -9.02 42.36 -7.70
C ALA A 166 -7.74 42.34 -8.54
N ARG A 167 -6.58 42.29 -7.87
CA ARG A 167 -5.24 42.17 -8.52
C ARG A 167 -4.90 40.76 -8.95
N GLY A 168 -5.76 39.77 -8.63
CA GLY A 168 -5.52 38.37 -8.96
C GLY A 168 -4.52 37.66 -8.02
N ASP A 169 -4.39 38.12 -6.77
CA ASP A 169 -3.58 37.44 -5.76
C ASP A 169 -4.16 36.04 -5.45
N LEU A 170 -3.39 35.01 -5.76
CA LEU A 170 -3.86 33.62 -5.69
C LEU A 170 -4.22 33.19 -4.26
N GLU A 171 -3.43 33.54 -3.26
CA GLU A 171 -3.69 33.17 -1.88
C GLU A 171 -4.95 33.85 -1.33
N CYS A 172 -5.18 35.09 -1.73
CA CYS A 172 -6.40 35.82 -1.40
C CYS A 172 -7.63 35.18 -2.06
N LEU A 173 -7.55 34.81 -3.34
CA LEU A 173 -8.61 34.09 -4.03
C LEU A 173 -8.92 32.75 -3.35
N LEU A 174 -7.91 32.01 -2.95
CA LEU A 174 -8.06 30.72 -2.24
C LEU A 174 -8.66 30.89 -0.84
N ALA A 175 -8.21 31.91 -0.09
CA ALA A 175 -8.79 32.22 1.22
C ALA A 175 -10.28 32.61 1.12
N GLY A 176 -10.63 33.42 0.12
CA GLY A 176 -12.02 33.78 -0.18
C GLY A 176 -12.86 32.55 -0.54
N LEU A 177 -12.37 31.69 -1.46
CA LEU A 177 -13.03 30.46 -1.86
C LEU A 177 -13.21 29.50 -0.67
N SER A 178 -12.19 29.32 0.17
CA SER A 178 -12.28 28.50 1.39
C SER A 178 -13.33 29.03 2.39
N GLY A 179 -13.45 30.37 2.52
CA GLY A 179 -14.49 31.01 3.33
C GLY A 179 -15.88 30.68 2.81
N TYR A 180 -16.08 30.84 1.52
CA TYR A 180 -17.37 30.55 0.86
C TYR A 180 -17.77 29.07 0.90
N MET A 181 -16.81 28.15 0.78
CA MET A 181 -17.08 26.72 0.89
C MET A 181 -17.58 26.28 2.28
N LYS A 182 -17.30 27.07 3.32
CA LYS A 182 -17.80 26.85 4.69
C LYS A 182 -19.16 27.45 4.96
N GLU A 183 -19.63 28.34 4.12
CA GLU A 183 -20.95 28.98 4.26
C GLU A 183 -22.07 28.09 3.69
N LYS A 184 -23.32 28.31 4.14
CA LYS A 184 -24.45 27.51 3.64
C LYS A 184 -24.70 27.78 2.16
N PRO A 185 -24.97 26.73 1.35
CA PRO A 185 -25.36 26.88 -0.05
C PRO A 185 -26.57 27.86 -0.16
N GLY A 186 -26.45 28.87 -1.00
CA GLY A 186 -27.49 29.89 -1.26
C GLY A 186 -27.23 31.24 -0.63
N SER A 187 -26.22 31.42 0.24
CA SER A 187 -25.84 32.72 0.81
C SER A 187 -24.81 33.48 -0.04
N VAL A 188 -24.31 32.89 -1.13
CA VAL A 188 -23.22 33.41 -1.96
C VAL A 188 -23.69 33.62 -3.39
N ASP A 189 -23.23 34.71 -4.02
CA ASP A 189 -23.43 34.96 -5.45
C ASP A 189 -22.64 33.93 -6.29
N GLY A 190 -23.35 32.97 -6.91
CA GLY A 190 -22.77 31.88 -7.70
C GLY A 190 -21.91 32.39 -8.84
N LYS A 191 -22.21 33.54 -9.46
CA LYS A 191 -21.41 34.13 -10.52
C LYS A 191 -20.06 34.64 -10.01
N MET A 192 -20.04 35.26 -8.85
CA MET A 192 -18.83 35.74 -8.18
C MET A 192 -17.91 34.52 -7.82
N LEU A 193 -18.51 33.46 -7.29
CA LEU A 193 -17.78 32.24 -6.97
C LEU A 193 -17.14 31.64 -8.20
N GLN A 194 -17.88 31.53 -9.29
CA GLN A 194 -17.40 31.02 -10.58
C GLN A 194 -16.22 31.86 -11.10
N ASP A 195 -16.33 33.20 -11.06
CA ASP A 195 -15.25 34.11 -11.51
C ASP A 195 -13.98 33.93 -10.65
N MET A 196 -14.12 33.73 -9.36
CA MET A 196 -12.98 33.47 -8.46
C MET A 196 -12.32 32.13 -8.76
N PHE A 197 -13.10 31.07 -8.99
CA PHE A 197 -12.57 29.76 -9.39
C PHE A 197 -11.85 29.84 -10.72
N ASP A 198 -12.41 30.49 -11.72
CA ASP A 198 -11.81 30.63 -13.04
C ASP A 198 -10.50 31.40 -13.01
N LYS A 199 -10.42 32.47 -12.20
CA LYS A 199 -9.18 33.21 -11.97
C LYS A 199 -8.12 32.35 -11.30
N ALA A 200 -8.48 31.66 -10.21
CA ALA A 200 -7.54 30.80 -9.48
C ALA A 200 -7.06 29.60 -10.31
N ARG A 201 -7.93 29.02 -11.14
CA ARG A 201 -7.57 27.95 -12.09
C ARG A 201 -6.59 28.45 -13.16
N LYS A 202 -6.83 29.62 -13.76
CA LYS A 202 -5.94 30.24 -14.75
C LYS A 202 -4.55 30.51 -14.18
N LEU A 203 -4.45 30.76 -12.87
CA LEU A 203 -3.20 30.93 -12.14
C LEU A 203 -2.55 29.58 -11.75
N GLY A 204 -3.11 28.43 -12.16
CA GLY A 204 -2.56 27.11 -11.92
C GLY A 204 -2.80 26.56 -10.50
N SER A 205 -3.83 27.02 -9.80
CA SER A 205 -4.13 26.54 -8.46
C SER A 205 -4.77 25.16 -8.42
N ASN A 206 -4.05 24.15 -7.91
CA ASN A 206 -4.57 22.83 -7.65
C ASN A 206 -5.76 22.85 -6.66
N ASN A 207 -5.67 23.67 -5.59
CA ASN A 207 -6.73 23.77 -4.61
C ASN A 207 -8.04 24.30 -5.22
N ALA A 208 -7.96 25.33 -6.05
CA ALA A 208 -9.14 25.85 -6.73
C ALA A 208 -9.76 24.80 -7.69
N CYS A 209 -8.95 24.03 -8.39
CA CYS A 209 -9.43 22.94 -9.25
C CYS A 209 -10.12 21.84 -8.45
N ALA A 210 -9.54 21.42 -7.31
CA ALA A 210 -10.12 20.39 -6.45
C ALA A 210 -11.47 20.85 -5.84
N TRP A 211 -11.53 22.04 -5.29
CA TRP A 211 -12.77 22.61 -4.74
C TRP A 211 -13.85 22.80 -5.80
N TYR A 212 -13.46 23.20 -7.01
CA TYR A 212 -14.39 23.33 -8.13
C TYR A 212 -14.98 21.99 -8.54
N SER A 213 -14.17 20.93 -8.62
CA SER A 213 -14.63 19.57 -8.90
C SER A 213 -15.63 19.09 -7.85
N GLN A 214 -15.35 19.34 -6.56
CA GLN A 214 -16.23 18.98 -5.46
C GLN A 214 -17.56 19.73 -5.56
N LEU A 215 -17.53 21.06 -5.76
CA LEU A 215 -18.72 21.88 -5.88
C LEU A 215 -19.63 21.41 -7.01
N LEU A 216 -19.07 21.10 -8.19
CA LEU A 216 -19.82 20.61 -9.34
C LEU A 216 -20.43 19.22 -9.08
N SER A 217 -19.74 18.36 -8.34
CA SER A 217 -20.25 17.04 -7.99
C SER A 217 -21.42 17.07 -7.02
N GLU A 218 -21.45 18.07 -6.11
CA GLU A 218 -22.49 18.29 -5.11
C GLU A 218 -23.72 19.06 -5.66
N ALA A 219 -23.61 19.63 -6.89
CA ALA A 219 -24.70 20.35 -7.54
C ALA A 219 -25.92 19.44 -7.80
N LYS A 220 -27.13 20.02 -7.82
CA LYS A 220 -28.38 19.28 -8.07
C LYS A 220 -29.09 19.84 -9.29
N PRO A 221 -29.12 19.17 -10.45
CA PRO A 221 -28.44 17.88 -10.75
C PRO A 221 -26.92 18.02 -10.82
N PRO A 222 -26.16 16.94 -10.58
CA PRO A 222 -24.70 16.96 -10.71
C PRO A 222 -24.29 17.35 -12.14
N GLN A 223 -23.27 18.21 -12.26
CA GLN A 223 -22.71 18.61 -13.57
C GLN A 223 -21.57 17.67 -13.94
N GLU A 224 -21.93 16.46 -14.36
CA GLU A 224 -20.96 15.37 -14.55
C GLU A 224 -19.87 15.66 -15.58
N GLN A 225 -20.20 16.32 -16.69
CA GLN A 225 -19.23 16.64 -17.74
C GLN A 225 -18.20 17.65 -17.23
N GLU A 226 -18.64 18.72 -16.58
CA GLU A 226 -17.77 19.75 -16.00
C GLU A 226 -16.92 19.18 -14.87
N VAL A 227 -17.45 18.25 -14.05
CA VAL A 227 -16.68 17.52 -13.05
C VAL A 227 -15.53 16.74 -13.70
N GLN A 228 -15.80 15.99 -14.78
CA GLN A 228 -14.76 15.25 -15.49
C GLN A 228 -13.69 16.18 -16.10
N GLU A 229 -14.08 17.31 -16.67
CA GLU A 229 -13.15 18.29 -17.23
C GLU A 229 -12.27 18.93 -16.15
N ALA A 230 -12.85 19.31 -15.01
CA ALA A 230 -12.11 19.86 -13.87
C ALA A 230 -11.16 18.83 -13.26
N ALA A 231 -11.60 17.59 -13.13
CA ALA A 231 -10.77 16.48 -12.64
C ALA A 231 -9.59 16.17 -13.57
N ARG A 232 -9.81 16.18 -14.91
CA ARG A 232 -8.72 16.01 -15.88
C ARG A 232 -7.71 17.17 -15.83
N ALA A 233 -8.17 18.39 -15.64
CA ALA A 233 -7.29 19.54 -15.46
C ALA A 233 -6.44 19.41 -14.20
N LEU A 234 -7.03 18.93 -13.09
CA LEU A 234 -6.34 18.68 -11.83
C LEU A 234 -5.33 17.52 -11.97
N LEU A 235 -5.71 16.46 -12.68
CA LEU A 235 -4.81 15.33 -12.97
C LEU A 235 -3.60 15.77 -13.80
N ALA A 236 -3.77 16.70 -14.75
CA ALA A 236 -2.66 17.26 -15.53
C ALA A 236 -1.64 18.03 -14.67
N LEU A 237 -2.06 18.51 -13.50
CA LEU A 237 -1.19 19.11 -12.49
C LEU A 237 -0.58 18.06 -11.52
N HIS A 238 -0.76 16.77 -11.79
CA HIS A 238 -0.31 15.65 -10.96
C HIS A 238 -0.89 15.68 -9.53
N ASP A 239 -2.11 16.14 -9.37
CA ASP A 239 -2.79 16.21 -8.08
C ASP A 239 -3.75 15.02 -7.91
N GLU A 240 -3.51 14.21 -6.87
CA GLU A 240 -4.26 12.98 -6.56
C GLU A 240 -5.75 13.23 -6.24
N ARG A 241 -6.10 14.44 -5.78
CA ARG A 241 -7.48 14.83 -5.51
C ARG A 241 -8.40 14.80 -6.74
N ALA A 242 -7.82 14.62 -7.94
CA ALA A 242 -8.59 14.35 -9.15
C ALA A 242 -9.26 12.97 -9.13
N MET A 243 -8.67 12.00 -8.46
CA MET A 243 -9.03 10.58 -8.54
C MET A 243 -10.49 10.27 -8.17
N PRO A 244 -11.07 10.83 -7.08
CA PRO A 244 -12.46 10.56 -6.72
C PRO A 244 -13.49 10.95 -7.79
N PHE A 245 -13.14 11.87 -8.67
CA PHE A 245 -14.04 12.43 -9.68
C PHE A 245 -13.89 11.79 -11.06
N LEU A 246 -12.83 11.00 -11.29
CA LEU A 246 -12.59 10.34 -12.57
C LEU A 246 -13.44 9.08 -12.71
N LYS A 247 -14.27 9.02 -13.75
CA LYS A 247 -15.10 7.84 -14.09
C LYS A 247 -14.45 6.94 -15.14
N GLU A 248 -13.57 7.50 -15.98
CA GLU A 248 -12.90 6.76 -17.03
C GLU A 248 -11.59 6.16 -16.54
N PRO A 249 -11.23 4.95 -17.00
CA PRO A 249 -9.93 4.35 -16.69
C PRO A 249 -8.78 5.28 -17.09
N LEU A 250 -7.72 5.29 -16.28
CA LEU A 250 -6.49 6.00 -16.61
C LEU A 250 -5.73 5.24 -17.71
N ALA A 251 -6.11 5.47 -18.96
CA ALA A 251 -5.46 4.85 -20.10
C ALA A 251 -4.16 5.59 -20.45
N LEU A 252 -3.05 4.85 -20.44
CA LEU A 252 -1.75 5.36 -20.88
C LEU A 252 -1.50 4.95 -22.33
N PRO A 253 -0.99 5.87 -23.19
CA PRO A 253 -0.64 5.53 -24.56
C PRO A 253 0.41 4.40 -24.59
N GLN A 254 0.16 3.33 -25.34
CA GLN A 254 1.05 2.16 -25.46
C GLN A 254 2.49 2.54 -25.79
N LYS A 255 2.68 3.57 -26.63
CA LYS A 255 4.00 4.08 -26.97
C LYS A 255 4.83 4.54 -25.76
N LYS A 256 4.18 5.08 -24.72
CA LYS A 256 4.85 5.48 -23.47
C LYS A 256 5.24 4.27 -22.62
N LEU A 257 4.41 3.22 -22.64
CA LEU A 257 4.63 1.99 -21.87
C LEU A 257 5.77 1.14 -22.42
N ASN A 258 5.97 1.15 -23.73
CA ASN A 258 7.05 0.38 -24.39
C ASN A 258 8.46 0.80 -23.94
N HIS A 259 8.64 2.03 -23.48
CA HIS A 259 9.93 2.53 -22.99
C HIS A 259 10.21 2.23 -21.52
N LEU A 260 9.23 1.67 -20.81
CA LEU A 260 9.44 1.27 -19.41
C LEU A 260 10.36 0.03 -19.33
N PRO A 261 11.25 -0.03 -18.34
CA PRO A 261 12.02 -1.24 -18.09
C PRO A 261 11.11 -2.38 -17.63
N PRO A 262 11.54 -3.66 -17.75
CA PRO A 262 10.71 -4.81 -17.40
C PRO A 262 10.07 -4.71 -16.01
N TYR A 263 10.82 -4.29 -15.00
CA TYR A 263 10.34 -4.21 -13.61
C TYR A 263 9.25 -3.14 -13.34
N ALA A 264 8.97 -2.26 -14.30
CA ALA A 264 7.91 -1.26 -14.22
C ALA A 264 6.65 -1.64 -15.03
N LYS A 265 6.63 -2.82 -15.64
CA LYS A 265 5.56 -3.33 -16.51
C LYS A 265 4.64 -4.31 -15.78
N THR A 266 3.41 -4.44 -16.28
CA THR A 266 2.46 -5.45 -15.81
C THR A 266 2.78 -6.83 -16.33
N HIS A 267 2.20 -7.88 -15.74
CA HIS A 267 2.34 -9.26 -16.21
C HIS A 267 2.04 -9.39 -17.71
N LYS A 268 0.91 -8.86 -18.18
CA LYS A 268 0.52 -8.91 -19.60
C LYS A 268 1.50 -8.20 -20.53
N GLU A 269 2.03 -7.07 -20.11
CA GLU A 269 3.02 -6.31 -20.89
C GLU A 269 4.35 -7.07 -20.97
N LEU A 270 4.74 -7.75 -19.88
CA LEU A 270 5.91 -8.62 -19.87
C LEU A 270 5.71 -9.87 -20.72
N GLU A 271 4.53 -10.50 -20.69
CA GLU A 271 4.20 -11.64 -21.54
C GLU A 271 4.24 -11.27 -23.04
N LEU A 272 3.65 -10.13 -23.40
CA LEU A 272 3.71 -9.64 -24.77
C LEU A 272 5.16 -9.36 -25.21
N ALA A 273 5.97 -8.76 -24.37
CA ALA A 273 7.38 -8.52 -24.64
C ALA A 273 8.15 -9.83 -24.80
N SER A 274 7.88 -10.82 -23.95
CA SER A 274 8.45 -12.19 -24.05
C SER A 274 8.11 -12.87 -25.37
N GLN A 275 6.86 -12.77 -25.82
CA GLN A 275 6.41 -13.31 -27.11
C GLN A 275 7.09 -12.60 -28.30
N MET A 276 7.54 -11.36 -28.11
CA MET A 276 8.33 -10.61 -29.10
C MET A 276 9.84 -10.89 -29.00
N GLY A 277 10.26 -11.84 -28.14
CA GLY A 277 11.65 -12.25 -27.98
C GLY A 277 12.44 -11.50 -26.91
N ASP A 278 11.79 -10.73 -26.03
CA ASP A 278 12.44 -10.07 -24.88
C ASP A 278 12.64 -11.07 -23.75
N VAL A 279 13.83 -11.65 -23.68
CA VAL A 279 14.21 -12.65 -22.68
C VAL A 279 14.28 -12.07 -21.26
N ASP A 280 14.65 -10.79 -21.13
CA ASP A 280 14.71 -10.11 -19.83
C ASP A 280 13.30 -9.97 -19.23
N SER A 281 12.25 -9.82 -20.04
CA SER A 281 10.86 -9.86 -19.59
C SER A 281 10.45 -11.24 -19.05
N CYS A 282 10.92 -12.34 -19.62
CA CYS A 282 10.70 -13.68 -19.07
C CYS A 282 11.34 -13.83 -17.69
N VAL A 283 12.59 -13.35 -17.53
CA VAL A 283 13.27 -13.37 -16.23
C VAL A 283 12.53 -12.51 -15.20
N GLN A 284 12.08 -11.33 -15.59
CA GLN A 284 11.33 -10.45 -14.70
C GLN A 284 10.02 -11.08 -14.22
N LEU A 285 9.29 -11.79 -15.08
CA LEU A 285 8.12 -12.58 -14.69
C LEU A 285 8.48 -13.65 -13.67
N GLY A 286 9.57 -14.37 -13.87
CA GLY A 286 10.08 -15.35 -12.91
C GLY A 286 10.43 -14.72 -11.55
N GLU A 287 11.09 -13.56 -11.53
CA GLU A 287 11.44 -12.84 -10.30
C GLU A 287 10.18 -12.30 -9.58
N LEU A 288 9.15 -11.81 -10.31
CA LEU A 288 7.88 -11.40 -9.71
C LEU A 288 7.18 -12.56 -9.00
N TRP A 289 7.12 -13.73 -9.62
CA TRP A 289 6.54 -14.91 -9.00
C TRP A 289 7.41 -15.47 -7.85
N LYS A 290 8.73 -15.24 -7.87
CA LYS A 290 9.62 -15.53 -6.73
C LYS A 290 9.32 -14.62 -5.54
N GLU A 291 9.10 -13.34 -5.77
CA GLU A 291 8.71 -12.38 -4.73
C GLU A 291 7.33 -12.74 -4.17
N GLU A 292 6.37 -13.12 -5.03
CA GLU A 292 5.04 -13.58 -4.61
C GLU A 292 5.14 -14.85 -3.76
N LEU A 293 5.97 -15.82 -4.14
CA LEU A 293 6.22 -17.04 -3.35
C LEU A 293 6.70 -16.69 -1.93
N ALA A 294 7.62 -15.76 -1.78
CA ALA A 294 8.12 -15.32 -0.48
C ALA A 294 7.02 -14.68 0.39
N ASN A 295 6.05 -14.01 -0.22
CA ASN A 295 4.93 -13.34 0.46
C ASN A 295 3.75 -14.26 0.78
N THR A 296 3.70 -15.49 0.21
CA THR A 296 2.54 -16.39 0.31
C THR A 296 2.82 -17.66 1.10
N MET A 297 3.86 -17.69 1.93
CA MET A 297 4.29 -18.85 2.73
C MET A 297 3.16 -19.45 3.61
N ASP A 298 2.14 -18.67 3.90
CA ASP A 298 0.99 -19.06 4.72
C ASP A 298 -0.14 -19.76 3.96
N SER A 299 -0.06 -19.88 2.63
CA SER A 299 -1.09 -20.49 1.78
C SER A 299 -0.49 -21.46 0.79
N VAL A 300 -0.68 -22.75 1.04
CA VAL A 300 -0.14 -23.84 0.18
C VAL A 300 -0.57 -23.68 -1.29
N GLY A 301 -1.85 -23.29 -1.53
CA GLY A 301 -2.33 -23.10 -2.90
C GLY A 301 -1.65 -21.94 -3.62
N LYS A 302 -1.48 -20.80 -2.96
CA LYS A 302 -0.80 -19.63 -3.54
C LYS A 302 0.69 -19.88 -3.71
N ALA A 303 1.31 -20.56 -2.76
CA ALA A 303 2.73 -20.94 -2.87
C ALA A 303 2.97 -21.88 -4.06
N HIS A 304 2.07 -22.86 -4.27
CA HIS A 304 2.13 -23.75 -5.44
C HIS A 304 1.98 -22.98 -6.75
N GLU A 305 0.99 -22.08 -6.83
CA GLU A 305 0.79 -21.19 -7.99
C GLU A 305 2.05 -20.40 -8.32
N ALA A 306 2.63 -19.72 -7.33
CA ALA A 306 3.84 -18.92 -7.52
C ALA A 306 5.01 -19.78 -7.99
N GLN A 307 5.19 -20.98 -7.42
CA GLN A 307 6.27 -21.90 -7.78
C GLN A 307 6.15 -22.42 -9.22
N GLU A 308 4.96 -22.79 -9.68
CA GLU A 308 4.75 -23.28 -11.05
C GLU A 308 4.93 -22.18 -12.09
N ASN A 309 4.40 -20.99 -11.84
CA ASN A 309 4.60 -19.85 -12.73
C ASN A 309 6.08 -19.44 -12.78
N MET A 310 6.75 -19.35 -11.63
CA MET A 310 8.18 -19.07 -11.54
C MET A 310 9.01 -20.07 -12.37
N ARG A 311 8.76 -21.37 -12.23
CA ARG A 311 9.42 -22.43 -12.99
C ARG A 311 9.22 -22.28 -14.49
N THR A 312 7.99 -21.98 -14.92
CA THR A 312 7.63 -21.84 -16.33
C THR A 312 8.43 -20.70 -16.98
N TRP A 313 8.43 -19.53 -16.36
CA TRP A 313 9.11 -18.36 -16.92
C TRP A 313 10.63 -18.49 -16.92
N TYR A 314 11.22 -19.02 -15.84
CA TYR A 314 12.66 -19.27 -15.85
C TYR A 314 13.08 -20.33 -16.88
N LYS A 315 12.24 -21.35 -17.12
CA LYS A 315 12.51 -22.36 -18.14
C LYS A 315 12.57 -21.73 -19.53
N MET A 316 11.60 -20.89 -19.87
CA MET A 316 11.59 -20.18 -21.15
C MET A 316 12.83 -19.29 -21.32
N ALA A 317 13.20 -18.52 -20.32
CA ALA A 317 14.40 -17.68 -20.38
C ALA A 317 15.71 -18.49 -20.40
N ALA A 318 15.75 -19.62 -19.74
CA ALA A 318 16.93 -20.50 -19.72
C ALA A 318 17.16 -21.21 -21.06
N GLU A 319 16.09 -21.59 -21.77
CA GLU A 319 16.12 -22.14 -23.12
C GLU A 319 16.74 -21.15 -24.11
N GLU A 320 16.46 -19.84 -23.94
CA GLU A 320 17.08 -18.73 -24.69
C GLU A 320 18.48 -18.35 -24.17
N GLY A 321 19.00 -19.07 -23.20
CA GLY A 321 20.37 -18.92 -22.71
C GLY A 321 20.60 -17.95 -21.56
N HIS A 322 19.56 -17.36 -20.96
CA HIS A 322 19.74 -16.35 -19.92
C HIS A 322 20.37 -16.93 -18.64
N PRO A 323 21.53 -16.40 -18.18
CA PRO A 323 22.30 -17.04 -17.10
C PRO A 323 21.60 -17.03 -15.75
N LEU A 324 20.92 -15.93 -15.39
CA LEU A 324 20.17 -15.86 -14.12
C LEU A 324 19.02 -16.87 -14.08
N ALA A 325 18.32 -17.05 -15.20
CA ALA A 325 17.25 -18.04 -15.29
C ALA A 325 17.75 -19.48 -15.10
N LYS A 326 18.90 -19.82 -15.70
CA LYS A 326 19.56 -21.12 -15.50
C LYS A 326 19.96 -21.32 -14.04
N LEU A 327 20.51 -20.30 -13.40
CA LEU A 327 20.87 -20.34 -11.98
C LEU A 327 19.62 -20.55 -11.11
N ARG A 328 18.54 -19.83 -11.37
CA ARG A 328 17.27 -19.95 -10.62
C ARG A 328 16.65 -21.34 -10.74
N LEU A 329 16.62 -21.92 -11.93
CA LEU A 329 16.11 -23.29 -12.10
C LEU A 329 16.96 -24.31 -11.33
N ALA A 330 18.29 -24.20 -11.39
CA ALA A 330 19.18 -25.08 -10.63
C ALA A 330 18.99 -24.92 -9.11
N GLN A 331 18.74 -23.70 -8.61
CA GLN A 331 18.41 -23.44 -7.20
C GLN A 331 17.04 -24.01 -6.79
N MET A 332 16.08 -24.11 -7.70
CA MET A 332 14.80 -24.76 -7.41
C MET A 332 14.93 -26.27 -7.23
N GLU A 333 15.92 -26.89 -7.88
CA GLU A 333 16.23 -28.32 -7.74
C GLU A 333 17.16 -28.60 -6.56
N ASP A 334 18.08 -27.69 -6.27
CA ASP A 334 19.06 -27.77 -5.18
C ASP A 334 19.17 -26.39 -4.50
N PRO A 335 18.36 -26.10 -3.46
CA PRO A 335 18.39 -24.83 -2.78
C PRO A 335 19.76 -24.42 -2.22
N ASP A 336 20.57 -25.40 -1.83
CA ASP A 336 21.90 -25.22 -1.24
C ASP A 336 23.01 -25.16 -2.30
N LEU A 337 22.66 -25.06 -3.60
CA LEU A 337 23.60 -25.16 -4.74
C LEU A 337 24.82 -24.23 -4.59
N LEU A 338 24.63 -23.00 -4.09
CA LEU A 338 25.70 -22.01 -3.94
C LEU A 338 26.37 -22.02 -2.56
N GLU A 339 25.79 -22.70 -1.57
CA GLU A 339 26.39 -22.88 -0.24
C GLU A 339 27.41 -24.03 -0.21
N LYS A 340 27.34 -24.95 -1.17
CA LYS A 340 28.27 -26.07 -1.31
C LYS A 340 29.63 -25.57 -1.83
N PRO A 341 30.75 -25.96 -1.19
CA PRO A 341 32.06 -25.50 -1.60
C PRO A 341 32.33 -25.91 -3.05
N ALA A 342 32.46 -24.91 -3.93
CA ALA A 342 32.91 -24.99 -5.33
C ALA A 342 32.40 -26.24 -6.10
N SER A 343 31.14 -26.61 -5.95
CA SER A 343 30.54 -27.61 -6.85
C SER A 343 30.57 -27.03 -8.26
N GLU A 344 31.23 -27.68 -9.19
CA GLU A 344 31.46 -27.21 -10.57
C GLU A 344 30.19 -26.59 -11.23
N PRO A 345 28.97 -27.17 -11.11
CA PRO A 345 27.78 -26.60 -11.74
C PRO A 345 27.38 -25.23 -11.19
N GLY A 346 27.36 -25.04 -9.86
CA GLY A 346 26.94 -23.79 -9.24
C GLY A 346 27.89 -22.63 -9.51
N ALA A 347 29.21 -22.89 -9.43
CA ALA A 347 30.23 -21.90 -9.72
C ALA A 347 30.22 -21.47 -11.19
N THR A 348 29.99 -22.37 -12.13
CA THR A 348 29.88 -22.05 -13.56
C THR A 348 28.68 -21.16 -13.83
N LEU A 349 27.49 -21.49 -13.29
CA LEU A 349 26.29 -20.72 -13.47
C LEU A 349 26.42 -19.33 -12.85
N LEU A 350 27.06 -19.21 -11.68
CA LEU A 350 27.32 -17.90 -11.06
C LEU A 350 28.29 -17.06 -11.89
N ASN A 351 29.37 -17.68 -12.44
CA ASN A 351 30.32 -16.97 -13.30
C ASN A 351 29.66 -16.43 -14.59
N ASP A 352 28.74 -17.19 -15.19
CA ASP A 352 27.95 -16.71 -16.33
C ASP A 352 27.06 -15.50 -15.94
N CYS A 353 26.47 -15.52 -14.72
CA CYS A 353 25.75 -14.38 -14.20
C CYS A 353 26.68 -13.18 -13.95
N LEU A 354 27.88 -13.38 -13.39
CA LEU A 354 28.87 -12.32 -13.18
C LEU A 354 29.29 -11.66 -14.50
N ALA A 355 29.47 -12.44 -15.54
CA ALA A 355 29.80 -11.93 -16.87
C ALA A 355 28.69 -11.04 -17.46
N LYS A 356 27.41 -11.44 -17.32
CA LYS A 356 26.27 -10.61 -17.74
C LYS A 356 26.13 -9.37 -16.83
N ALA A 357 26.25 -9.51 -15.53
CA ALA A 357 26.18 -8.40 -14.57
C ALA A 357 27.23 -7.32 -14.85
N ALA A 358 28.44 -7.71 -15.26
CA ALA A 358 29.53 -6.83 -15.63
C ALA A 358 29.22 -5.90 -16.82
N THR A 359 28.15 -6.17 -17.59
CA THR A 359 27.64 -5.27 -18.63
C THR A 359 26.75 -4.15 -18.09
N GLY A 360 26.44 -4.16 -16.79
CA GLY A 360 25.47 -3.25 -16.14
C GLY A 360 24.03 -3.73 -16.25
N ASP A 361 23.80 -5.02 -16.50
CA ASP A 361 22.46 -5.61 -16.56
C ASP A 361 21.78 -5.58 -15.19
N PHE A 362 20.74 -4.75 -15.04
CA PHE A 362 20.07 -4.49 -13.77
C PHE A 362 19.42 -5.74 -13.16
N ILE A 363 18.73 -6.54 -13.98
CA ILE A 363 18.01 -7.74 -13.48
C ILE A 363 18.99 -8.76 -12.93
N THR A 364 20.09 -9.00 -13.64
CA THR A 364 21.13 -9.93 -13.18
C THR A 364 21.84 -9.38 -11.95
N LEU A 365 22.19 -8.07 -11.92
CA LEU A 365 22.80 -7.42 -10.74
C LEU A 365 21.91 -7.57 -9.50
N LYS A 366 20.60 -7.25 -9.60
CA LYS A 366 19.64 -7.44 -8.52
C LYS A 366 19.60 -8.91 -8.07
N GLY A 367 19.56 -9.84 -9.04
CA GLY A 367 19.39 -11.26 -8.78
C GLY A 367 20.58 -11.96 -8.12
N ILE A 368 21.81 -11.45 -8.30
CA ILE A 368 23.02 -12.05 -7.72
C ILE A 368 23.62 -11.26 -6.54
N ALA A 369 23.00 -10.17 -6.12
CA ALA A 369 23.54 -9.27 -5.10
C ALA A 369 23.92 -9.98 -3.79
N GLU A 370 23.19 -11.02 -3.39
CA GLU A 370 23.47 -11.82 -2.18
C GLU A 370 24.69 -12.75 -2.29
N TYR A 371 25.10 -13.11 -3.52
CA TYR A 371 26.14 -14.14 -3.77
C TYR A 371 27.52 -13.55 -4.09
N VAL A 372 27.67 -12.22 -4.10
CA VAL A 372 28.93 -11.54 -4.45
C VAL A 372 29.54 -10.84 -3.23
N THR A 373 30.88 -10.70 -3.25
CA THR A 373 31.55 -9.93 -2.19
C THR A 373 31.36 -8.41 -2.38
N PRO A 374 31.59 -7.59 -1.34
CA PRO A 374 31.51 -6.13 -1.48
C PRO A 374 32.45 -5.57 -2.58
N GLU A 375 33.66 -6.12 -2.72
CA GLU A 375 34.62 -5.69 -3.73
C GLU A 375 34.19 -6.07 -5.15
N GLN A 376 33.63 -7.28 -5.31
CA GLN A 376 33.03 -7.70 -6.59
C GLN A 376 31.84 -6.82 -6.93
N TRP A 377 30.98 -6.50 -5.95
CA TRP A 377 29.81 -5.66 -6.12
C TRP A 377 30.18 -4.28 -6.67
N GLU A 378 31.14 -3.58 -6.07
CA GLU A 378 31.60 -2.28 -6.55
C GLU A 378 32.13 -2.33 -8.00
N THR A 379 32.80 -3.41 -8.35
CA THR A 379 33.28 -3.63 -9.74
C THR A 379 32.12 -3.84 -10.71
N LEU A 380 31.11 -4.61 -10.30
CA LEU A 380 29.95 -4.94 -11.13
C LEU A 380 29.01 -3.75 -11.38
N ILE A 381 28.84 -2.86 -10.40
CA ILE A 381 27.98 -1.65 -10.57
C ILE A 381 28.70 -0.48 -11.24
N ALA A 382 30.04 -0.55 -11.41
CA ALA A 382 30.81 0.55 -12.02
C ALA A 382 30.34 0.95 -13.42
N PRO A 383 29.99 0.04 -14.36
CA PRO A 383 29.45 0.41 -15.66
C PRO A 383 28.11 1.14 -15.56
N LEU A 384 27.25 0.72 -14.64
CA LEU A 384 25.96 1.37 -14.38
C LEU A 384 26.16 2.78 -13.81
N ARG A 385 27.12 2.93 -12.86
CA ARG A 385 27.53 4.22 -12.30
C ARG A 385 28.11 5.16 -13.36
N SER A 386 28.85 4.63 -14.35
CA SER A 386 29.35 5.43 -15.49
C SER A 386 28.22 6.00 -16.32
N LYS A 387 27.26 5.18 -16.74
CA LYS A 387 26.07 5.61 -17.49
C LYS A 387 25.22 6.64 -16.70
N ALA A 388 25.07 6.42 -15.38
CA ALA A 388 24.38 7.37 -14.51
C ALA A 388 25.06 8.74 -14.48
N ARG A 389 26.40 8.80 -14.47
CA ARG A 389 27.20 10.03 -14.57
C ARG A 389 27.07 10.73 -15.92
N GLU A 390 26.85 9.96 -16.99
CA GLU A 390 26.60 10.48 -18.34
C GLU A 390 25.19 11.09 -18.47
N GLY A 391 24.35 10.98 -17.45
CA GLY A 391 23.03 11.60 -17.37
C GLY A 391 21.89 10.67 -17.75
N ASP A 392 22.15 9.35 -17.97
CA ASP A 392 21.10 8.39 -18.26
C ASP A 392 20.16 8.19 -17.07
N SER A 393 18.91 8.64 -17.22
CA SER A 393 17.94 8.65 -16.12
C SER A 393 17.57 7.26 -15.62
N VAL A 394 17.51 6.27 -16.51
CA VAL A 394 17.21 4.87 -16.17
C VAL A 394 18.36 4.27 -15.38
N SER A 395 19.61 4.49 -15.79
CA SER A 395 20.78 4.03 -15.05
C SER A 395 20.89 4.70 -13.69
N GLN A 396 20.52 5.98 -13.56
CA GLN A 396 20.44 6.69 -12.28
C GLN A 396 19.39 6.05 -11.35
N ALA A 397 18.19 5.74 -11.86
CA ALA A 397 17.14 5.05 -11.11
C ALA A 397 17.58 3.65 -10.68
N ASN A 398 18.15 2.87 -11.60
CA ASN A 398 18.61 1.51 -11.35
C ASN A 398 19.73 1.46 -10.31
N LEU A 399 20.69 2.36 -10.42
CA LEU A 399 21.78 2.49 -9.44
C LEU A 399 21.25 2.84 -8.05
N ALA A 400 20.37 3.84 -7.96
CA ALA A 400 19.72 4.22 -6.72
C ALA A 400 18.89 3.06 -6.12
N TYR A 401 18.15 2.32 -6.94
CA TYR A 401 17.40 1.14 -6.50
C TYR A 401 18.33 0.08 -5.88
N LEU A 402 19.42 -0.26 -6.57
CA LEU A 402 20.37 -1.28 -6.11
C LEU A 402 21.03 -0.86 -4.79
N MET A 403 21.38 0.42 -4.64
CA MET A 403 22.00 0.94 -3.42
C MET A 403 21.06 1.05 -2.23
N LEU A 404 19.73 1.21 -2.46
CA LEU A 404 18.75 1.37 -1.39
C LEU A 404 18.01 0.06 -1.05
N PHE A 405 17.71 -0.79 -2.04
CA PHE A 405 16.75 -1.89 -1.87
C PHE A 405 17.29 -3.26 -2.24
N SER A 406 18.57 -3.39 -2.60
CA SER A 406 19.16 -4.71 -2.82
C SER A 406 19.76 -5.31 -1.54
N TYR A 407 20.14 -6.56 -1.61
CA TYR A 407 20.86 -7.23 -0.51
C TYR A 407 22.18 -6.51 -0.13
N ARG A 408 22.75 -5.72 -1.04
CA ARG A 408 23.98 -4.92 -0.82
C ARG A 408 23.70 -3.46 -0.44
N SER A 409 22.51 -3.18 0.04
CA SER A 409 22.16 -1.87 0.58
C SER A 409 22.95 -1.59 1.86
N GLU A 410 23.66 -0.46 1.91
CA GLU A 410 24.42 0.00 3.06
C GLU A 410 24.07 1.46 3.37
N GLU A 411 23.90 1.81 4.64
CA GLU A 411 23.55 3.18 5.05
C GLU A 411 24.55 4.22 4.57
N SER A 412 25.84 3.86 4.46
CA SER A 412 26.90 4.73 3.94
C SER A 412 26.66 5.16 2.49
N GLY A 413 25.93 4.36 1.70
CA GLY A 413 25.59 4.63 0.31
C GLY A 413 24.30 5.43 0.13
N TYR A 414 23.46 5.61 1.16
CA TYR A 414 22.16 6.25 1.03
C TYR A 414 22.21 7.69 0.49
N PRO A 415 23.14 8.56 0.90
CA PRO A 415 23.21 9.91 0.34
C PRO A 415 23.49 9.94 -1.17
N GLU A 416 24.36 9.05 -1.67
CA GLU A 416 24.63 8.91 -3.10
C GLU A 416 23.38 8.37 -3.83
N ALA A 417 22.77 7.33 -3.30
CA ALA A 417 21.59 6.71 -3.88
C ALA A 417 20.41 7.70 -4.00
N LEU A 418 20.17 8.48 -2.95
CA LEU A 418 19.12 9.51 -2.95
C LEU A 418 19.41 10.64 -3.94
N ALA A 419 20.68 11.01 -4.11
CA ALA A 419 21.09 11.96 -5.13
C ALA A 419 20.77 11.45 -6.54
N TRP A 420 21.08 10.18 -6.83
CA TRP A 420 20.73 9.54 -8.11
C TRP A 420 19.23 9.43 -8.34
N ALA A 421 18.45 9.04 -7.30
CA ALA A 421 17.00 8.98 -7.38
C ALA A 421 16.38 10.35 -7.69
N ARG A 422 16.86 11.43 -7.04
CA ARG A 422 16.41 12.80 -7.29
C ARG A 422 16.75 13.28 -8.70
N LEU A 423 17.95 12.99 -9.19
CA LEU A 423 18.36 13.35 -10.55
C LEU A 423 17.48 12.66 -11.60
N SER A 424 17.22 11.37 -11.43
CA SER A 424 16.34 10.61 -12.31
C SER A 424 14.89 11.12 -12.27
N ALA A 425 14.34 11.33 -11.06
CA ALA A 425 13.00 11.87 -10.86
C ALA A 425 12.84 13.28 -11.44
N GLY A 426 13.85 14.13 -11.27
CA GLY A 426 13.90 15.49 -11.84
C GLY A 426 13.92 15.52 -13.37
N GLN A 427 14.45 14.49 -14.02
CA GLN A 427 14.36 14.29 -15.46
C GLN A 427 12.98 13.74 -15.91
N GLY A 428 12.08 13.50 -14.96
CA GLY A 428 10.74 12.98 -15.24
C GLY A 428 10.69 11.47 -15.46
N ASP A 429 11.73 10.73 -15.07
CA ASP A 429 11.78 9.28 -15.18
C ASP A 429 10.88 8.63 -14.11
N PRO A 430 9.92 7.75 -14.50
CA PRO A 430 9.00 7.12 -13.56
C PRO A 430 9.71 6.19 -12.56
N CYS A 431 10.82 5.56 -12.95
CA CYS A 431 11.57 4.68 -12.06
C CYS A 431 12.32 5.48 -10.98
N GLY A 432 12.91 6.64 -11.35
CA GLY A 432 13.50 7.56 -10.39
C GLY A 432 12.48 8.13 -9.41
N MET A 433 11.28 8.49 -9.89
CA MET A 433 10.16 8.92 -9.05
C MET A 433 9.72 7.81 -8.07
N TYR A 434 9.63 6.57 -8.55
CA TYR A 434 9.32 5.40 -7.72
C TYR A 434 10.37 5.17 -6.62
N VAL A 435 11.65 5.16 -6.98
CA VAL A 435 12.74 4.95 -6.02
C VAL A 435 12.77 6.05 -4.96
N LEU A 436 12.62 7.31 -5.37
CA LEU A 436 12.59 8.45 -4.44
C LEU A 436 11.36 8.39 -3.52
N GLY A 437 10.18 8.14 -4.07
CA GLY A 437 8.94 8.02 -3.31
C GLY A 437 9.03 6.89 -2.26
N ARG A 438 9.53 5.72 -2.66
CA ARG A 438 9.73 4.58 -1.77
C ARG A 438 10.72 4.89 -0.65
N ALA A 439 11.83 5.58 -0.95
CA ALA A 439 12.82 5.98 0.04
C ALA A 439 12.25 6.94 1.09
N LEU A 440 11.39 7.88 0.67
CA LEU A 440 10.72 8.83 1.57
C LEU A 440 9.65 8.18 2.45
N ILE A 441 8.94 7.17 1.94
CA ILE A 441 7.92 6.44 2.70
C ILE A 441 8.56 5.54 3.76
N TYR A 442 9.62 4.82 3.41
CA TYR A 442 10.25 3.78 4.26
C TYR A 442 11.51 4.24 5.01
N GLU A 443 11.79 5.55 5.09
CA GLU A 443 12.86 6.14 5.93
C GLU A 443 14.29 5.71 5.58
N PHE A 444 14.60 5.43 4.33
CA PHE A 444 15.98 5.10 3.92
C PHE A 444 16.90 6.32 3.98
N GLY A 445 17.48 6.57 5.16
CA GLY A 445 18.43 7.68 5.38
C GLY A 445 17.84 9.09 5.26
N LEU A 446 16.51 9.22 5.24
CA LEU A 446 15.76 10.47 5.21
C LEU A 446 14.76 10.51 6.36
N GLU A 447 14.46 11.73 6.82
CA GLU A 447 13.30 11.94 7.68
C GLU A 447 12.02 11.50 6.91
N LYS A 448 11.17 10.74 7.58
CA LYS A 448 9.92 10.23 7.00
C LYS A 448 9.02 11.34 6.50
N ARG A 449 8.74 11.33 5.22
CA ARG A 449 7.91 12.32 4.53
C ARG A 449 6.83 11.62 3.72
N MET A 450 5.87 11.02 4.42
CA MET A 450 4.80 10.23 3.79
C MET A 450 4.10 10.99 2.65
N ALA A 451 3.65 12.21 2.89
CA ALA A 451 2.92 12.99 1.88
C ALA A 451 3.76 13.31 0.64
N GLU A 452 5.07 13.58 0.82
CA GLU A 452 5.98 13.82 -0.31
C GLU A 452 6.25 12.50 -1.05
N GLY A 453 6.46 11.40 -0.31
CA GLY A 453 6.66 10.08 -0.89
C GLY A 453 5.45 9.61 -1.71
N ASP A 454 4.25 9.77 -1.17
CA ASP A 454 2.99 9.45 -1.85
C ASP A 454 2.80 10.29 -3.13
N SER A 455 3.16 11.58 -3.10
CA SER A 455 3.13 12.44 -4.29
C SER A 455 4.09 11.95 -5.39
N TRP A 456 5.29 11.49 -5.03
CA TRP A 456 6.22 10.92 -6.00
C TRP A 456 5.73 9.58 -6.54
N MET A 457 5.14 8.72 -5.69
CA MET A 457 4.50 7.46 -6.11
C MET A 457 3.37 7.72 -7.11
N PHE A 458 2.49 8.68 -6.80
CA PHE A 458 1.40 9.06 -7.69
C PHE A 458 1.90 9.54 -9.06
N ARG A 459 2.92 10.39 -9.09
CA ARG A 459 3.55 10.85 -10.34
C ARG A 459 4.17 9.71 -11.15
N ALA A 460 4.84 8.78 -10.50
CA ALA A 460 5.39 7.59 -11.15
C ALA A 460 4.28 6.70 -11.74
N ALA A 461 3.19 6.49 -10.98
CA ALA A 461 2.01 5.76 -11.41
C ALA A 461 1.35 6.40 -12.65
N LEU A 462 1.18 7.72 -12.66
CA LEU A 462 0.66 8.46 -13.82
C LEU A 462 1.54 8.34 -15.08
N LYS A 463 2.81 7.99 -14.90
CA LYS A 463 3.74 7.72 -16.01
C LYS A 463 3.86 6.23 -16.35
N GLY A 464 3.08 5.39 -15.69
CA GLY A 464 2.91 4.00 -16.01
C GLY A 464 3.70 3.01 -15.16
N HIS A 465 4.41 3.43 -14.10
CA HIS A 465 5.12 2.53 -13.21
C HIS A 465 4.13 1.71 -12.38
N VAL A 466 4.09 0.38 -12.61
CA VAL A 466 3.07 -0.49 -12.00
C VAL A 466 3.22 -0.59 -10.48
N ASP A 467 4.43 -0.84 -9.96
CA ASP A 467 4.65 -0.97 -8.52
C ASP A 467 4.37 0.34 -7.76
N ALA A 468 4.64 1.49 -8.40
CA ALA A 468 4.30 2.79 -7.82
C ALA A 468 2.79 2.96 -7.66
N ALA A 469 2.02 2.51 -8.65
CA ALA A 469 0.56 2.55 -8.60
C ALA A 469 0.01 1.60 -7.53
N ASP A 470 0.61 0.42 -7.40
CA ASP A 470 0.21 -0.58 -6.40
C ASP A 470 0.49 -0.11 -4.97
N ILE A 471 1.72 0.38 -4.70
CA ILE A 471 2.07 0.93 -3.39
C ILE A 471 1.21 2.15 -3.05
N TRP A 472 1.04 3.08 -4.00
CA TRP A 472 0.22 4.27 -3.78
C TRP A 472 -1.23 3.90 -3.47
N SER A 473 -1.80 2.93 -4.18
CA SER A 473 -3.17 2.46 -3.94
C SER A 473 -3.31 1.74 -2.60
N SER A 474 -2.33 0.92 -2.20
CA SER A 474 -2.38 0.15 -0.95
C SER A 474 -2.18 1.02 0.30
N ASN A 475 -1.49 2.16 0.18
CA ASN A 475 -1.33 3.11 1.28
C ASN A 475 -2.61 3.92 1.57
N ASN A 476 -3.60 3.86 0.68
CA ASN A 476 -4.87 4.56 0.82
C ASN A 476 -5.97 3.56 1.19
N GLU A 477 -6.45 3.61 2.42
CA GLU A 477 -7.44 2.67 2.98
C GLU A 477 -8.79 2.70 2.23
N ASN A 478 -9.12 3.80 1.56
CA ASN A 478 -10.34 3.94 0.75
C ASN A 478 -10.03 3.87 -0.75
N LEU A 479 -10.16 2.68 -1.34
CA LEU A 479 -9.86 2.44 -2.76
C LEU A 479 -10.98 2.87 -3.73
N GLN A 480 -12.17 3.21 -3.25
CA GLN A 480 -13.26 3.71 -4.11
C GLN A 480 -12.87 4.98 -4.90
N PRO A 481 -12.22 5.98 -4.30
CA PRO A 481 -11.75 7.16 -5.05
C PRO A 481 -10.70 6.82 -6.12
N TYR A 482 -10.05 5.68 -6.02
CA TYR A 482 -8.95 5.27 -6.91
C TYR A 482 -9.36 4.27 -7.99
N SER A 483 -10.66 4.02 -8.13
CA SER A 483 -11.23 3.09 -9.11
C SER A 483 -10.71 3.32 -10.54
N ALA A 484 -10.57 4.57 -10.97
CA ALA A 484 -10.05 4.91 -12.31
C ALA A 484 -8.61 4.39 -12.53
N MET A 485 -7.75 4.45 -11.52
CA MET A 485 -6.38 3.90 -11.59
C MET A 485 -6.40 2.37 -11.62
N MET A 486 -7.20 1.74 -10.76
CA MET A 486 -7.33 0.29 -10.73
C MET A 486 -7.86 -0.26 -12.05
N HIS A 487 -8.89 0.37 -12.66
CA HIS A 487 -9.36 0.02 -13.99
C HIS A 487 -8.29 0.25 -15.08
N GLY A 488 -7.52 1.32 -14.97
CA GLY A 488 -6.40 1.59 -15.87
C GLY A 488 -5.31 0.50 -15.80
N LEU A 489 -4.92 0.08 -14.60
CA LEU A 489 -3.96 -1.01 -14.40
C LEU A 489 -4.54 -2.37 -14.84
N ALA A 490 -5.80 -2.65 -14.53
CA ALA A 490 -6.48 -3.86 -14.95
C ALA A 490 -6.54 -3.98 -16.48
N SER A 491 -6.80 -2.88 -17.19
CA SER A 491 -6.78 -2.84 -18.67
C SER A 491 -5.40 -3.17 -19.26
N ARG A 492 -4.34 -2.92 -18.51
CA ARG A 492 -2.95 -3.29 -18.84
C ARG A 492 -2.60 -4.73 -18.43
N GLY A 493 -3.50 -5.45 -17.76
CA GLY A 493 -3.30 -6.82 -17.30
C GLY A 493 -2.54 -6.92 -15.96
N HIS A 494 -2.76 -5.98 -15.05
CA HIS A 494 -2.25 -6.06 -13.68
C HIS A 494 -3.13 -6.99 -12.84
N ILE A 495 -2.62 -8.17 -12.49
CA ILE A 495 -3.39 -9.22 -11.80
C ILE A 495 -3.98 -8.74 -10.46
N PRO A 496 -3.23 -8.08 -9.55
CA PRO A 496 -3.80 -7.58 -8.30
C PRO A 496 -4.99 -6.64 -8.50
N SER A 497 -4.92 -5.73 -9.48
CA SER A 497 -6.04 -4.83 -9.79
C SER A 497 -7.25 -5.58 -10.37
N LEU A 498 -7.05 -6.61 -11.17
CA LEU A 498 -8.13 -7.47 -11.67
C LEU A 498 -8.84 -8.21 -10.54
N LEU A 499 -8.08 -8.82 -9.61
CA LEU A 499 -8.63 -9.49 -8.43
C LEU A 499 -9.39 -8.51 -7.53
N PHE A 500 -8.82 -7.35 -7.29
CA PHE A 500 -9.47 -6.30 -6.49
C PHE A 500 -10.81 -5.87 -7.10
N LEU A 501 -10.85 -5.54 -8.40
CA LEU A 501 -12.07 -5.12 -9.09
C LEU A 501 -13.10 -6.23 -9.16
N ALA A 502 -12.67 -7.49 -9.33
CA ALA A 502 -13.55 -8.65 -9.29
C ALA A 502 -14.25 -8.77 -7.93
N ASN A 503 -13.48 -8.70 -6.84
CA ASN A 503 -14.01 -8.76 -5.48
C ASN A 503 -14.93 -7.58 -5.16
N GLN A 504 -14.58 -6.37 -5.58
CA GLN A 504 -15.43 -5.19 -5.40
C GLN A 504 -16.76 -5.31 -6.15
N ALA A 505 -16.73 -5.82 -7.38
CA ALA A 505 -17.94 -6.03 -8.18
C ALA A 505 -18.80 -7.19 -7.65
N ALA A 506 -18.18 -8.26 -7.11
CA ALA A 506 -18.86 -9.39 -6.54
C ALA A 506 -19.57 -9.07 -5.21
N TYR A 507 -18.96 -8.19 -4.39
CA TYR A 507 -19.41 -7.87 -3.03
C TYR A 507 -19.52 -6.35 -2.81
N PRO A 508 -20.44 -5.65 -3.51
CA PRO A 508 -20.50 -4.17 -3.50
C PRO A 508 -20.82 -3.56 -2.14
N GLN A 509 -21.43 -4.30 -1.23
CA GLN A 509 -21.80 -3.81 0.09
C GLN A 509 -20.59 -3.74 1.05
N ASN A 510 -19.59 -4.59 0.87
CA ASN A 510 -18.34 -4.50 1.63
C ASN A 510 -17.58 -3.19 1.32
N ALA A 511 -17.74 -2.66 0.11
CA ALA A 511 -17.18 -1.39 -0.31
C ALA A 511 -17.90 -0.18 0.35
N ALA A 512 -19.22 -0.26 0.57
CA ALA A 512 -19.99 0.79 1.20
C ALA A 512 -19.80 0.87 2.73
N GLU A 513 -19.53 -0.25 3.40
CA GLU A 513 -19.25 -0.28 4.85
C GLU A 513 -17.84 0.24 5.17
N GLN A 514 -16.87 0.02 4.31
CA GLN A 514 -15.53 0.62 4.42
C GLN A 514 -15.61 2.14 4.36
N THR A 515 -16.40 2.72 3.45
CA THR A 515 -16.60 4.17 3.34
C THR A 515 -17.37 4.78 4.52
N ALA A 516 -18.38 4.10 5.04
CA ALA A 516 -19.15 4.56 6.21
C ALA A 516 -18.38 4.47 7.53
N GLY A 517 -17.42 3.56 7.64
CA GLY A 517 -16.51 3.42 8.78
C GLY A 517 -15.50 4.56 8.88
N GLU A 518 -15.08 5.12 7.75
CA GLU A 518 -14.12 6.23 7.68
C GLU A 518 -14.76 7.58 7.94
N GLU A 519 -15.96 7.84 7.46
CA GLU A 519 -16.72 9.05 7.81
C GLU A 519 -16.92 9.16 9.34
N ARG A 520 -17.08 8.02 10.05
CA ARG A 520 -17.14 7.98 11.51
C ARG A 520 -15.77 8.19 12.19
N LYS A 521 -14.66 7.73 11.58
CA LYS A 521 -13.31 7.95 12.10
C LYS A 521 -12.82 9.38 11.90
N ASP A 522 -13.16 10.03 10.79
CA ASP A 522 -12.84 11.43 10.55
C ASP A 522 -13.67 12.37 11.45
N ALA A 523 -14.92 12.07 11.71
CA ALA A 523 -15.72 12.79 12.71
C ALA A 523 -15.17 12.65 14.14
N SER A 524 -14.48 11.55 14.45
CA SER A 524 -13.81 11.33 15.75
C SER A 524 -12.39 11.90 15.84
N ARG A 525 -11.73 12.15 14.70
CA ARG A 525 -10.39 12.76 14.65
C ARG A 525 -10.40 14.27 14.86
N THR A 526 -11.47 14.94 14.52
CA THR A 526 -11.60 16.41 14.72
C THR A 526 -11.78 16.81 16.18
N ASP A 527 -12.05 15.87 17.09
CA ASP A 527 -12.33 16.18 18.51
C ASP A 527 -11.23 15.73 19.49
N LYS A 528 -10.06 15.23 19.01
CA LYS A 528 -8.96 14.74 19.86
C LYS A 528 -7.62 15.47 19.70
N THR A 529 -7.63 16.79 19.47
CA THR A 529 -6.44 17.62 19.62
C THR A 529 -6.41 18.41 20.91
N ALA A 530 -6.73 17.78 22.04
CA ALA A 530 -6.42 18.31 23.35
C ALA A 530 -6.42 17.14 24.36
N THR A 531 -5.27 16.60 24.62
CA THR A 531 -4.68 16.17 25.89
C THR A 531 -3.67 15.04 25.64
N GLY A 532 -2.43 15.31 26.00
CA GLY A 532 -1.36 14.33 25.96
C GLY A 532 -1.49 13.32 27.12
N GLY A 533 -0.88 12.16 26.94
CA GLY A 533 -0.73 11.15 28.01
C GLY A 533 -0.43 9.78 27.41
N GLU A 534 0.80 9.36 27.60
CA GLU A 534 1.37 8.06 27.35
C GLU A 534 0.49 6.90 27.85
N ASP A 535 0.43 5.83 27.08
CA ASP A 535 0.69 4.42 27.45
C ASP A 535 0.12 3.52 26.35
N THR A 536 1.00 3.03 25.48
CA THR A 536 0.68 1.93 24.56
C THR A 536 1.13 0.63 25.20
N ASP A 537 0.17 -0.14 25.69
CA ASP A 537 0.33 -1.54 26.10
C ASP A 537 0.67 -2.39 24.86
N PRO A 538 1.84 -3.05 24.81
CA PRO A 538 2.23 -3.88 23.65
C PRO A 538 1.46 -5.21 23.54
N GLY A 539 0.42 -5.42 24.36
CA GLY A 539 -0.45 -6.60 24.36
C GLY A 539 -1.87 -6.38 23.82
N ALA A 540 -2.20 -5.20 23.31
CA ALA A 540 -3.55 -4.92 22.83
C ALA A 540 -3.89 -5.71 21.56
N VAL A 541 -4.84 -6.64 21.67
CA VAL A 541 -5.42 -7.40 20.56
C VAL A 541 -6.08 -6.43 19.57
N PRO A 542 -5.81 -6.54 18.24
CA PRO A 542 -6.44 -5.67 17.26
C PRO A 542 -7.98 -5.70 17.34
N PRO A 543 -8.69 -4.58 17.10
CA PRO A 543 -10.15 -4.47 17.24
C PRO A 543 -10.98 -5.50 16.46
N TRP A 544 -10.40 -6.09 15.40
CA TRP A 544 -11.06 -7.14 14.60
C TRP A 544 -10.98 -8.54 15.22
N MET A 545 -10.21 -8.72 16.31
CA MET A 545 -10.13 -9.97 17.09
C MET A 545 -11.05 -9.99 18.33
N THR A 546 -11.80 -8.93 18.63
CA THR A 546 -12.71 -8.90 19.76
C THR A 546 -14.11 -9.39 19.35
N GLU A 547 -14.79 -10.12 20.27
CA GLU A 547 -16.13 -10.71 20.04
C GLU A 547 -17.25 -9.74 19.64
N SER A 548 -17.02 -8.42 19.72
CA SER A 548 -17.94 -7.39 19.25
C SER A 548 -17.95 -7.23 17.71
N GLY A 549 -17.05 -7.90 16.97
CA GLY A 549 -16.95 -7.92 15.51
C GLY A 549 -17.89 -8.87 14.78
N ARG A 550 -18.83 -9.55 15.46
CA ARG A 550 -19.98 -10.18 14.80
C ARG A 550 -21.04 -9.14 14.46
N GLU A 551 -20.64 -8.09 13.76
CA GLU A 551 -21.57 -7.25 13.02
C GLU A 551 -22.13 -8.10 11.85
N ARG A 552 -23.42 -7.94 11.62
CA ARG A 552 -24.20 -8.62 10.59
C ARG A 552 -23.40 -8.61 9.29
N SER A 553 -22.90 -9.77 8.87
CA SER A 553 -22.30 -9.93 7.55
C SER A 553 -23.28 -9.38 6.52
N ALA A 554 -22.79 -8.51 5.64
CA ALA A 554 -23.56 -8.03 4.51
C ALA A 554 -24.22 -9.24 3.81
N PRO A 555 -25.47 -9.13 3.31
CA PRO A 555 -26.12 -10.24 2.67
C PRO A 555 -25.24 -10.75 1.52
N GLU A 556 -24.94 -12.05 1.55
CA GLU A 556 -24.18 -12.69 0.49
C GLU A 556 -24.89 -12.53 -0.86
N PRO A 557 -24.17 -12.42 -1.97
CA PRO A 557 -24.76 -12.22 -3.28
C PRO A 557 -25.68 -13.38 -3.66
N SER A 558 -26.87 -13.05 -4.15
CA SER A 558 -27.89 -14.00 -4.67
C SER A 558 -27.96 -14.04 -6.19
N THR A 559 -27.17 -13.20 -6.87
CA THR A 559 -27.10 -13.15 -8.34
C THR A 559 -25.64 -12.95 -8.77
N VAL A 560 -25.30 -13.52 -9.92
CA VAL A 560 -23.94 -13.35 -10.49
C VAL A 560 -23.79 -11.97 -11.08
N ASN A 561 -22.71 -11.27 -10.71
CA ASN A 561 -22.27 -10.05 -11.39
C ASN A 561 -21.35 -10.43 -12.56
N PRO A 562 -21.75 -10.19 -13.84
CA PRO A 562 -20.93 -10.55 -15.00
C PRO A 562 -19.58 -9.82 -15.05
N GLU A 563 -19.50 -8.61 -14.49
CA GLU A 563 -18.26 -7.82 -14.46
C GLU A 563 -17.22 -8.46 -13.52
N ALA A 564 -17.65 -8.94 -12.36
CA ALA A 564 -16.77 -9.67 -11.43
C ALA A 564 -16.20 -10.93 -12.10
N VAL A 565 -17.04 -11.72 -12.75
CA VAL A 565 -16.64 -12.93 -13.49
C VAL A 565 -15.60 -12.58 -14.56
N LYS A 566 -15.86 -11.55 -15.35
CA LYS A 566 -14.93 -11.09 -16.41
C LYS A 566 -13.56 -10.73 -15.87
N PHE A 567 -13.46 -10.03 -14.74
CA PHE A 567 -12.18 -9.68 -14.15
C PHE A 567 -11.42 -10.93 -13.65
N TRP A 568 -12.11 -11.89 -13.00
CA TRP A 568 -11.44 -13.13 -12.58
C TRP A 568 -11.01 -13.97 -13.79
N GLU A 569 -11.81 -14.06 -14.84
CA GLU A 569 -11.44 -14.76 -16.08
C GLU A 569 -10.20 -14.13 -16.72
N GLN A 570 -10.14 -12.80 -16.81
CA GLN A 570 -8.96 -12.10 -17.32
C GLN A 570 -7.71 -12.35 -16.48
N ALA A 571 -7.84 -12.37 -15.15
CA ALA A 571 -6.72 -12.70 -14.27
C ALA A 571 -6.28 -14.16 -14.42
N ALA A 572 -7.22 -15.08 -14.61
CA ALA A 572 -6.94 -16.50 -14.85
C ALA A 572 -6.25 -16.75 -16.20
N GLU A 573 -6.63 -16.03 -17.25
CA GLU A 573 -5.93 -16.04 -18.56
C GLU A 573 -4.48 -15.59 -18.45
N LEU A 574 -4.18 -14.69 -17.50
CA LEU A 574 -2.82 -14.23 -17.18
C LEU A 574 -2.06 -15.18 -16.22
N GLY A 575 -2.61 -16.36 -15.95
CA GLY A 575 -1.97 -17.40 -15.14
C GLY A 575 -2.34 -17.40 -13.66
N SER A 576 -3.21 -16.51 -13.19
CA SER A 576 -3.63 -16.47 -11.79
C SER A 576 -4.55 -17.64 -11.44
N LEU A 577 -4.05 -18.61 -10.70
CA LEU A 577 -4.84 -19.71 -10.18
C LEU A 577 -5.74 -19.25 -9.00
N THR A 578 -5.32 -18.20 -8.29
CA THR A 578 -6.13 -17.54 -7.26
C THR A 578 -7.45 -17.00 -7.85
N ALA A 579 -7.40 -16.45 -9.06
CA ALA A 579 -8.61 -16.01 -9.76
C ALA A 579 -9.61 -17.14 -10.00
N LEU A 580 -9.12 -18.32 -10.39
CA LEU A 580 -9.98 -19.52 -10.59
C LEU A 580 -10.57 -20.01 -9.27
N ASP A 581 -9.80 -19.97 -8.20
CA ASP A 581 -10.25 -20.37 -6.86
C ASP A 581 -11.32 -19.41 -6.30
N GLU A 582 -11.10 -18.10 -6.41
CA GLU A 582 -12.07 -17.08 -6.02
C GLU A 582 -13.33 -17.13 -6.87
N LEU A 583 -13.20 -17.36 -8.18
CA LEU A 583 -14.34 -17.52 -9.09
C LEU A 583 -15.19 -18.75 -8.73
N ALA A 584 -14.54 -19.89 -8.41
CA ALA A 584 -15.25 -21.09 -7.95
C ALA A 584 -15.97 -20.81 -6.62
N ALA A 585 -15.32 -20.17 -5.66
CA ALA A 585 -15.92 -19.79 -4.38
C ALA A 585 -17.11 -18.84 -4.55
N TYR A 586 -17.00 -17.89 -5.47
CA TYR A 586 -18.06 -16.95 -5.78
C TYR A 586 -19.32 -17.66 -6.34
N TYR A 587 -19.15 -18.55 -7.33
CA TYR A 587 -20.25 -19.34 -7.86
C TYR A 587 -20.91 -20.24 -6.79
N GLU A 588 -20.12 -20.84 -5.90
CA GLU A 588 -20.65 -21.63 -4.78
C GLU A 588 -21.48 -20.76 -3.82
N THR A 589 -21.01 -19.54 -3.53
CA THR A 589 -21.70 -18.61 -2.63
C THR A 589 -23.03 -18.17 -3.23
N VAL A 590 -23.05 -17.76 -4.50
CA VAL A 590 -24.29 -17.40 -5.18
C VAL A 590 -25.25 -18.60 -5.27
N ALA A 591 -24.72 -19.80 -5.59
CA ALA A 591 -25.56 -21.04 -5.69
C ALA A 591 -26.24 -21.38 -4.36
N ARG A 592 -25.63 -21.09 -3.21
CA ARG A 592 -26.30 -21.32 -1.89
C ARG A 592 -27.49 -20.40 -1.68
N ASN A 593 -27.47 -19.20 -2.25
CA ASN A 593 -28.42 -18.12 -1.99
C ASN A 593 -29.55 -18.07 -3.06
N VAL A 594 -29.36 -18.74 -4.21
CA VAL A 594 -30.36 -18.83 -5.29
C VAL A 594 -31.47 -19.79 -4.92
N GLN A 595 -32.75 -19.39 -5.13
CA GLN A 595 -33.94 -20.20 -4.84
C GLN A 595 -34.25 -21.20 -5.95
N ASP A 596 -34.03 -20.84 -7.23
CA ASP A 596 -34.30 -21.70 -8.37
C ASP A 596 -33.32 -22.89 -8.43
N PRO A 597 -33.82 -24.14 -8.38
CA PRO A 597 -32.98 -25.34 -8.46
C PRO A 597 -32.20 -25.47 -9.77
N ALA A 598 -32.76 -25.02 -10.90
CA ALA A 598 -32.08 -25.10 -12.20
C ALA A 598 -30.93 -24.12 -12.29
N GLU A 599 -31.13 -22.89 -11.84
CA GLU A 599 -30.09 -21.88 -11.75
C GLU A 599 -29.01 -22.31 -10.77
N ARG A 600 -29.36 -22.85 -9.61
CA ARG A 600 -28.42 -23.41 -8.63
C ARG A 600 -27.52 -24.48 -9.25
N GLN A 601 -28.12 -25.42 -10.00
CA GLN A 601 -27.39 -26.50 -10.66
C GLN A 601 -26.40 -25.93 -11.72
N GLN A 602 -26.82 -24.92 -12.47
CA GLN A 602 -25.95 -24.25 -13.44
C GLN A 602 -24.76 -23.58 -12.78
N LEU A 603 -24.97 -22.86 -11.66
CA LEU A 603 -23.89 -22.20 -10.89
C LEU A 603 -22.93 -23.22 -10.28
N GLN A 604 -23.45 -24.35 -9.77
CA GLN A 604 -22.60 -25.44 -9.27
C GLN A 604 -21.76 -26.05 -10.40
N ALA A 605 -22.30 -26.17 -11.61
CA ALA A 605 -21.53 -26.62 -12.78
C ALA A 605 -20.44 -25.61 -13.17
N SER A 606 -20.72 -24.30 -13.07
CA SER A 606 -19.72 -23.25 -13.30
C SER A 606 -18.60 -23.30 -12.26
N ALA A 607 -18.93 -23.47 -10.98
CA ALA A 607 -17.94 -23.66 -9.90
C ALA A 607 -17.04 -24.89 -10.16
N MET A 608 -17.67 -25.98 -10.62
CA MET A 608 -16.95 -27.22 -10.98
C MET A 608 -16.02 -27.01 -12.18
N THR A 609 -16.43 -26.23 -13.16
CA THR A 609 -15.60 -25.89 -14.33
C THR A 609 -14.34 -25.13 -13.91
N ALA A 610 -14.47 -24.11 -13.08
CA ALA A 610 -13.33 -23.37 -12.54
C ALA A 610 -12.41 -24.27 -11.69
N SER A 611 -12.99 -25.14 -10.84
CA SER A 611 -12.25 -26.11 -10.04
C SER A 611 -11.53 -27.16 -10.89
N THR A 612 -12.13 -27.60 -12.00
CA THR A 612 -11.50 -28.52 -12.97
C THR A 612 -10.30 -27.85 -13.67
N ALA A 613 -10.36 -26.54 -13.93
CA ALA A 613 -9.24 -25.81 -14.46
C ALA A 613 -8.06 -25.81 -13.47
N LEU A 614 -8.30 -25.65 -12.18
CA LEU A 614 -7.30 -25.78 -11.11
C LEU A 614 -6.70 -27.21 -11.08
N VAL A 615 -7.54 -28.26 -11.18
CA VAL A 615 -7.07 -29.65 -11.23
C VAL A 615 -6.15 -29.89 -12.42
N ARG A 616 -6.46 -29.34 -13.60
CA ARG A 616 -5.59 -29.46 -14.79
C ARG A 616 -4.22 -28.80 -14.60
N LYS A 617 -4.15 -27.81 -13.72
CA LYS A 617 -2.91 -27.12 -13.33
C LYS A 617 -2.22 -27.79 -12.13
N ASN A 618 -2.72 -28.95 -11.69
CA ASN A 618 -2.23 -29.70 -10.53
C ASN A 618 -2.28 -28.89 -9.21
N ASP A 619 -3.23 -27.99 -9.07
CA ASP A 619 -3.39 -27.13 -7.90
C ASP A 619 -4.19 -27.82 -6.80
N VAL A 620 -3.68 -27.77 -5.57
CA VAL A 620 -4.29 -28.42 -4.39
C VAL A 620 -5.69 -27.91 -4.10
N ARG A 621 -5.96 -26.63 -4.34
CA ARG A 621 -7.31 -26.02 -4.14
C ARG A 621 -8.34 -26.70 -5.02
N GLY A 622 -7.98 -26.99 -6.27
CA GLY A 622 -8.84 -27.73 -7.20
C GLY A 622 -9.12 -29.15 -6.72
N PHE A 623 -8.12 -29.88 -6.25
CA PHE A 623 -8.30 -31.23 -5.71
C PHE A 623 -9.20 -31.21 -4.47
N LYS A 624 -8.99 -30.30 -3.52
CA LYS A 624 -9.81 -30.16 -2.32
C LYS A 624 -11.28 -29.82 -2.63
N ARG A 625 -11.54 -28.91 -3.60
CA ARG A 625 -12.90 -28.60 -4.05
C ARG A 625 -13.58 -29.79 -4.71
N MET A 626 -12.89 -30.47 -5.62
CA MET A 626 -13.43 -31.65 -6.29
C MET A 626 -13.72 -32.78 -5.31
N ALA A 627 -12.84 -33.02 -4.32
CA ALA A 627 -13.09 -33.97 -3.25
C ALA A 627 -14.42 -33.65 -2.52
N ARG A 628 -14.60 -32.40 -2.09
CA ARG A 628 -15.83 -31.94 -1.43
C ARG A 628 -17.07 -32.06 -2.33
N TYR A 629 -16.93 -31.74 -3.63
CA TYR A 629 -18.09 -31.85 -4.56
C TYR A 629 -18.57 -33.28 -4.68
N TYR A 630 -17.68 -34.27 -4.78
CA TYR A 630 -18.05 -35.68 -4.83
C TYR A 630 -18.47 -36.24 -3.47
N GLU A 631 -18.04 -35.68 -2.35
CA GLU A 631 -18.55 -36.04 -1.02
C GLU A 631 -20.01 -35.58 -0.82
N GLN A 632 -20.26 -34.30 -1.12
CA GLN A 632 -21.52 -33.61 -0.80
C GLN A 632 -22.55 -33.62 -1.94
N GLY A 633 -22.17 -34.04 -3.13
CA GLY A 633 -23.06 -34.00 -4.30
C GLY A 633 -23.30 -32.60 -4.85
N ILE A 634 -22.28 -31.70 -4.78
CA ILE A 634 -22.38 -30.34 -5.30
C ILE A 634 -22.18 -30.36 -6.82
N GLY A 635 -23.26 -30.16 -7.58
CA GLY A 635 -23.23 -30.17 -9.05
C GLY A 635 -22.97 -31.53 -9.70
N VAL A 636 -22.75 -32.56 -8.90
CA VAL A 636 -22.52 -33.96 -9.33
C VAL A 636 -23.18 -34.92 -8.38
N GLN A 637 -23.34 -36.17 -8.80
CA GLN A 637 -23.78 -37.22 -7.89
C GLN A 637 -22.63 -37.58 -6.91
N PRO A 638 -22.96 -37.79 -5.62
CA PRO A 638 -21.96 -38.22 -4.63
C PRO A 638 -21.24 -39.49 -5.10
N ASN A 639 -19.89 -39.49 -4.97
CA ASN A 639 -19.08 -40.62 -5.40
C ASN A 639 -17.86 -40.78 -4.45
N LYS A 640 -17.92 -41.82 -3.62
CA LYS A 640 -16.88 -42.07 -2.61
C LYS A 640 -15.50 -42.40 -3.19
N GLU A 641 -15.44 -43.03 -4.35
CA GLU A 641 -14.18 -43.39 -5.01
C GLU A 641 -13.51 -42.13 -5.55
N LEU A 642 -14.26 -41.28 -6.25
CA LEU A 642 -13.71 -40.02 -6.76
C LEU A 642 -13.35 -39.05 -5.61
N HIS A 643 -14.18 -38.99 -4.54
CA HIS A 643 -13.81 -38.24 -3.34
C HIS A 643 -12.46 -38.67 -2.79
N ARG A 644 -12.27 -39.98 -2.54
CA ARG A 644 -10.98 -40.55 -2.10
C ARG A 644 -9.84 -40.18 -3.05
N ASP A 645 -10.01 -40.37 -4.35
CA ASP A 645 -8.95 -40.15 -5.34
C ASP A 645 -8.51 -38.69 -5.34
N TYR A 646 -9.41 -37.73 -5.22
CA TYR A 646 -9.06 -36.33 -5.11
C TYR A 646 -8.41 -35.96 -3.76
N VAL A 647 -8.85 -36.58 -2.65
CA VAL A 647 -8.19 -36.42 -1.34
C VAL A 647 -6.75 -36.92 -1.42
N LEU A 648 -6.52 -38.07 -2.03
CA LEU A 648 -5.16 -38.63 -2.17
C LEU A 648 -4.27 -37.72 -3.01
N LYS A 649 -4.77 -37.20 -4.14
CA LYS A 649 -4.03 -36.23 -4.97
C LYS A 649 -3.72 -34.94 -4.22
N ALA A 650 -4.67 -34.41 -3.45
CA ALA A 650 -4.40 -33.25 -2.61
C ALA A 650 -3.35 -33.56 -1.53
N ALA A 651 -3.37 -34.72 -0.92
CA ALA A 651 -2.41 -35.14 0.09
C ALA A 651 -0.99 -35.36 -0.47
N GLU A 652 -0.85 -35.70 -1.78
CA GLU A 652 0.45 -35.77 -2.46
C GLU A 652 1.19 -34.42 -2.51
N THR A 653 0.47 -33.30 -2.39
CA THR A 653 1.06 -31.96 -2.32
C THR A 653 1.57 -31.58 -0.92
N ASN A 654 1.47 -32.50 0.07
CA ASN A 654 1.73 -32.25 1.49
C ASN A 654 0.86 -31.17 2.13
N ASP A 655 -0.31 -30.85 1.57
CA ASP A 655 -1.27 -29.94 2.18
C ASP A 655 -1.75 -30.49 3.53
N PRO A 656 -1.62 -29.76 4.63
CA PRO A 656 -1.96 -30.26 5.97
C PRO A 656 -3.43 -30.67 6.12
N GLU A 657 -4.37 -29.92 5.54
CA GLU A 657 -5.80 -30.25 5.60
C GLU A 657 -6.11 -31.53 4.79
N ALA A 658 -5.50 -31.66 3.62
CA ALA A 658 -5.65 -32.87 2.80
C ALA A 658 -5.04 -34.10 3.48
N LEU A 659 -3.94 -33.95 4.21
CA LEU A 659 -3.32 -35.02 4.99
C LEU A 659 -4.22 -35.44 6.17
N VAL A 660 -4.86 -34.49 6.86
CA VAL A 660 -5.84 -34.78 7.91
C VAL A 660 -7.06 -35.52 7.32
N GLU A 661 -7.53 -35.09 6.16
CA GLU A 661 -8.65 -35.76 5.47
C GLU A 661 -8.27 -37.19 5.02
N LYS A 662 -7.05 -37.40 4.49
CA LYS A 662 -6.51 -38.73 4.19
C LYS A 662 -6.46 -39.60 5.45
N ALA A 663 -6.02 -39.05 6.59
CA ALA A 663 -6.03 -39.78 7.85
C ALA A 663 -7.44 -40.15 8.28
N ARG A 664 -8.43 -39.28 8.08
CA ARG A 664 -9.87 -39.57 8.33
C ARG A 664 -10.36 -40.75 7.49
N LEU A 665 -10.02 -40.79 6.19
CA LEU A 665 -10.35 -41.90 5.30
C LEU A 665 -9.72 -43.21 5.76
N LEU A 666 -8.45 -43.17 6.20
CA LEU A 666 -7.75 -44.36 6.71
C LEU A 666 -8.34 -44.88 8.02
N ILE A 667 -8.83 -43.99 8.89
CA ILE A 667 -9.50 -44.40 10.16
C ILE A 667 -10.83 -45.08 9.86
N LYS A 668 -11.64 -44.53 8.97
CA LYS A 668 -13.00 -45.00 8.66
C LYS A 668 -13.04 -46.17 7.67
N GLY A 669 -12.01 -46.36 6.87
CA GLY A 669 -12.01 -47.32 5.76
C GLY A 669 -12.93 -46.88 4.60
N GLU A 670 -13.14 -45.59 4.40
CA GLU A 670 -14.03 -45.08 3.35
C GLU A 670 -13.31 -45.13 2.00
N GLY A 671 -13.69 -46.07 1.16
CA GLY A 671 -13.14 -46.25 -0.19
C GLY A 671 -11.73 -46.87 -0.22
N MET A 672 -11.17 -47.27 0.92
CA MET A 672 -9.86 -47.89 1.09
C MET A 672 -9.87 -48.81 2.31
N GLU A 673 -8.86 -49.68 2.41
CA GLU A 673 -8.73 -50.52 3.62
C GLU A 673 -8.38 -49.66 4.83
N PRO A 674 -9.02 -49.89 5.99
CA PRO A 674 -8.71 -49.15 7.21
C PRO A 674 -7.26 -49.36 7.65
N ASP A 675 -6.53 -48.29 7.88
CA ASP A 675 -5.18 -48.31 8.46
C ASP A 675 -5.01 -47.18 9.51
N PRO A 676 -5.55 -47.37 10.71
CA PRO A 676 -5.42 -46.35 11.77
C PRO A 676 -3.99 -46.06 12.19
N LYS A 677 -3.05 -47.01 11.99
CA LYS A 677 -1.63 -46.82 12.31
C LYS A 677 -1.00 -45.81 11.33
N ALA A 678 -1.23 -45.98 10.01
CA ALA A 678 -0.78 -45.01 9.02
C ALA A 678 -1.43 -43.64 9.25
N ALA A 679 -2.70 -43.58 9.65
CA ALA A 679 -3.37 -42.33 10.02
C ALA A 679 -2.69 -41.64 11.21
N LEU A 680 -2.38 -42.38 12.25
CA LEU A 680 -1.66 -41.86 13.42
C LEU A 680 -0.27 -41.31 13.04
N ASP A 681 0.47 -42.05 12.22
CA ASP A 681 1.81 -41.63 11.74
C ASP A 681 1.73 -40.32 10.97
N ILE A 682 0.75 -40.14 10.10
CA ILE A 682 0.50 -38.89 9.34
C ILE A 682 0.23 -37.73 10.31
N LEU A 683 -0.75 -37.89 11.22
CA LEU A 683 -1.17 -36.84 12.15
C LEU A 683 -0.07 -36.45 13.14
N THR A 684 0.69 -37.42 13.63
CA THR A 684 1.81 -37.18 14.56
C THR A 684 2.95 -36.40 13.90
N ARG A 685 3.21 -36.61 12.60
CA ARG A 685 4.21 -35.83 11.86
C ARG A 685 3.75 -34.41 11.61
N LEU A 686 2.44 -34.16 11.47
CA LEU A 686 1.89 -32.84 11.28
C LEU A 686 1.93 -32.01 12.57
N GLU A 687 1.69 -32.60 13.72
CA GLU A 687 1.50 -31.90 15.00
C GLU A 687 2.61 -30.89 15.36
N PRO A 688 3.93 -31.20 15.28
CA PRO A 688 4.99 -30.27 15.65
C PRO A 688 5.24 -29.13 14.65
N ASN A 689 4.72 -29.21 13.42
CA ASN A 689 5.06 -28.30 12.32
C ASN A 689 3.91 -27.31 11.99
N GLN A 690 2.98 -27.08 12.93
CA GLN A 690 1.84 -26.22 12.66
C GLN A 690 2.18 -24.73 12.83
N VAL A 691 2.12 -23.99 11.73
CA VAL A 691 2.16 -22.52 11.71
C VAL A 691 0.75 -21.94 11.93
N ARG A 692 -0.28 -22.70 11.50
CA ARG A 692 -1.71 -22.33 11.64
C ARG A 692 -2.52 -23.52 12.13
N PRO A 693 -3.68 -23.29 12.79
CA PRO A 693 -4.61 -24.34 13.14
C PRO A 693 -5.00 -25.19 11.91
N VAL A 694 -4.94 -26.50 12.02
CA VAL A 694 -5.40 -27.44 10.98
C VAL A 694 -6.67 -28.12 11.48
N PRO A 695 -7.82 -27.85 10.86
CA PRO A 695 -9.09 -28.37 11.30
C PRO A 695 -9.09 -29.90 11.45
N GLY A 696 -9.59 -30.40 12.56
CA GLY A 696 -9.73 -31.83 12.82
C GLY A 696 -8.45 -32.57 13.23
N LEU A 697 -7.27 -31.96 13.17
CA LEU A 697 -6.00 -32.60 13.52
C LEU A 697 -6.03 -33.15 14.95
N TYR A 698 -6.28 -32.29 15.92
CA TYR A 698 -6.26 -32.65 17.34
C TYR A 698 -7.47 -33.50 17.75
N PHE A 699 -8.60 -33.30 17.10
CA PHE A 699 -9.76 -34.18 17.29
C PHE A 699 -9.42 -35.62 16.87
N LEU A 700 -8.83 -35.83 15.69
CA LEU A 700 -8.46 -37.18 15.23
C LEU A 700 -7.36 -37.81 16.07
N LEU A 701 -6.34 -37.06 16.49
CA LEU A 701 -5.31 -37.56 17.42
C LEU A 701 -5.92 -37.99 18.74
N GLY A 702 -6.80 -37.15 19.31
CA GLY A 702 -7.53 -37.49 20.55
C GLY A 702 -8.37 -38.76 20.36
N TYR A 703 -9.11 -38.89 19.30
CA TYR A 703 -9.96 -40.03 18.98
C TYR A 703 -9.15 -41.34 18.83
N LEU A 704 -8.01 -41.30 18.12
CA LEU A 704 -7.12 -42.47 17.96
C LEU A 704 -6.59 -42.98 19.33
N HIS A 705 -6.19 -42.07 20.21
CA HIS A 705 -5.72 -42.43 21.55
C HIS A 705 -6.84 -42.86 22.49
N GLU A 706 -8.03 -42.24 22.41
CA GLU A 706 -9.20 -42.61 23.22
C GLU A 706 -9.66 -44.04 22.92
N GLU A 707 -9.74 -44.40 21.63
CA GLU A 707 -10.21 -45.71 21.20
C GLU A 707 -9.10 -46.76 21.12
N GLY A 708 -7.82 -46.32 21.20
CA GLY A 708 -6.66 -47.23 21.04
C GLY A 708 -6.50 -47.75 19.59
N LEU A 709 -6.84 -46.94 18.61
CA LEU A 709 -6.74 -47.31 17.19
C LEU A 709 -5.33 -47.01 16.64
N GLY A 710 -4.62 -48.03 16.23
CA GLY A 710 -3.22 -47.91 15.77
C GLY A 710 -2.20 -47.65 16.85
N THR A 711 -2.65 -47.54 18.11
CA THR A 711 -1.81 -47.35 19.34
C THR A 711 -2.49 -48.01 20.55
N GLN A 712 -1.80 -48.00 21.70
CA GLN A 712 -2.44 -48.36 22.94
C GLN A 712 -3.43 -47.27 23.38
N ARG A 713 -4.53 -47.67 23.98
CA ARG A 713 -5.53 -46.73 24.52
C ARG A 713 -4.93 -45.88 25.65
N ASP A 714 -4.98 -44.57 25.46
CA ASP A 714 -4.50 -43.56 26.41
C ASP A 714 -5.47 -42.42 26.53
N THR A 715 -6.39 -42.49 27.47
CA THR A 715 -7.43 -41.47 27.69
C THR A 715 -6.89 -40.16 28.26
N ALA A 716 -5.72 -40.19 28.96
CA ALA A 716 -5.08 -38.97 29.45
C ALA A 716 -4.44 -38.17 28.31
N LEU A 717 -3.79 -38.85 27.38
CA LEU A 717 -3.24 -38.23 26.20
C LEU A 717 -4.37 -37.76 25.24
N ALA A 718 -5.44 -38.53 25.11
CA ALA A 718 -6.63 -38.12 24.35
C ALA A 718 -7.24 -36.82 24.91
N TYR A 719 -7.33 -36.67 26.22
CA TYR A 719 -7.78 -35.44 26.85
C TYR A 719 -6.89 -34.25 26.48
N GLN A 720 -5.57 -34.42 26.50
CA GLN A 720 -4.63 -33.35 26.13
C GLN A 720 -4.83 -32.89 24.66
N PHE A 721 -5.00 -33.83 23.75
CA PHE A 721 -5.26 -33.49 22.33
C PHE A 721 -6.62 -32.81 22.16
N TYR A 722 -7.68 -33.29 22.81
CA TYR A 722 -8.97 -32.62 22.74
C TYR A 722 -8.95 -31.22 23.35
N MET A 723 -8.16 -30.99 24.40
CA MET A 723 -7.94 -29.64 24.93
C MET A 723 -7.26 -28.73 23.92
N LYS A 724 -6.20 -29.20 23.22
CA LYS A 724 -5.58 -28.46 22.13
C LYS A 724 -6.56 -28.17 20.99
N GLY A 725 -7.44 -29.12 20.64
CA GLY A 725 -8.47 -28.92 19.67
C GLY A 725 -9.52 -27.89 20.12
N ALA A 726 -9.91 -27.92 21.38
CA ALA A 726 -10.84 -26.94 21.94
C ALA A 726 -10.27 -25.53 21.98
N GLU A 727 -8.96 -25.36 22.22
CA GLU A 727 -8.25 -24.07 22.10
C GLU A 727 -8.27 -23.51 20.67
N GLN A 728 -8.42 -24.40 19.68
CA GLN A 728 -8.59 -24.04 18.25
C GLN A 728 -10.07 -24.00 17.82
N GLU A 729 -10.99 -23.96 18.75
CA GLU A 729 -12.44 -23.91 18.49
C GLU A 729 -12.98 -25.12 17.70
N ASP A 730 -12.34 -26.31 17.81
CA ASP A 730 -12.83 -27.54 17.21
C ASP A 730 -14.06 -28.06 17.98
N ASP A 731 -15.23 -27.95 17.39
CA ASP A 731 -16.53 -28.33 17.97
C ASP A 731 -16.62 -29.82 18.32
N LYS A 732 -15.95 -30.69 17.57
CA LYS A 732 -15.91 -32.15 17.81
C LYS A 732 -15.01 -32.47 19.00
N ALA A 733 -13.84 -31.81 19.10
CA ALA A 733 -12.97 -31.95 20.23
C ALA A 733 -13.66 -31.48 21.52
N MET A 734 -14.36 -30.34 21.51
CA MET A 734 -15.18 -29.85 22.62
C MET A 734 -16.29 -30.82 22.99
N ASN A 735 -17.01 -31.40 22.03
CA ASN A 735 -18.03 -32.39 22.29
C ASN A 735 -17.44 -33.64 22.99
N ASN A 736 -16.25 -34.10 22.56
CA ASN A 736 -15.60 -35.25 23.17
C ASN A 736 -15.09 -34.96 24.56
N LEU A 737 -14.59 -33.75 24.85
CA LEU A 737 -14.28 -33.30 26.23
C LEU A 737 -15.52 -33.38 27.11
N GLY A 738 -16.68 -32.93 26.61
CA GLY A 738 -17.96 -33.06 27.28
C GLY A 738 -18.27 -34.52 27.63
N SER A 739 -18.04 -35.45 26.70
CA SER A 739 -18.23 -36.89 26.87
C SER A 739 -17.27 -37.48 27.92
N MET A 740 -16.01 -37.07 27.91
CA MET A 740 -15.00 -37.49 28.89
C MET A 740 -15.38 -37.08 30.30
N TYR A 741 -15.83 -35.84 30.53
CA TYR A 741 -16.30 -35.36 31.83
C TYR A 741 -17.64 -36.01 32.23
N GLU A 742 -18.55 -36.31 31.29
CA GLU A 742 -19.80 -37.00 31.56
C GLU A 742 -19.57 -38.46 32.04
N GLY A 743 -18.64 -39.16 31.35
CA GLY A 743 -18.30 -40.56 31.66
C GLY A 743 -17.33 -40.74 32.83
N GLY A 744 -16.42 -39.78 33.01
CA GLY A 744 -15.26 -39.91 33.91
C GLY A 744 -14.09 -40.66 33.24
N ASN A 745 -13.98 -40.53 31.89
CA ASN A 745 -12.95 -41.20 31.09
C ASN A 745 -11.70 -40.31 30.99
N GLY A 746 -10.59 -40.72 31.61
CA GLY A 746 -9.35 -39.93 31.61
C GLY A 746 -9.36 -38.70 32.53
N VAL A 747 -10.52 -38.30 33.02
CA VAL A 747 -10.75 -37.18 33.92
C VAL A 747 -11.77 -37.55 34.99
N ALA A 748 -11.78 -36.84 36.11
CA ALA A 748 -12.81 -37.04 37.12
C ALA A 748 -14.21 -36.67 36.55
N LYS A 749 -15.21 -37.53 36.80
CA LYS A 749 -16.58 -37.29 36.36
C LYS A 749 -17.11 -35.96 36.90
N ASN A 750 -17.57 -35.09 36.00
CA ASN A 750 -18.11 -33.79 36.36
C ASN A 750 -19.18 -33.35 35.35
N LEU A 751 -20.45 -33.44 35.77
CA LEU A 751 -21.57 -33.11 34.88
C LEU A 751 -21.69 -31.60 34.56
N GLU A 752 -21.20 -30.73 35.46
CA GLU A 752 -21.20 -29.28 35.22
C GLU A 752 -20.16 -28.91 34.13
N GLU A 753 -18.93 -29.48 34.20
CA GLU A 753 -17.94 -29.28 33.15
C GLU A 753 -18.39 -29.93 31.83
N ALA A 754 -18.95 -31.13 31.87
CA ALA A 754 -19.53 -31.75 30.66
C ALA A 754 -20.56 -30.84 29.98
N LYS A 755 -21.46 -30.23 30.73
CA LYS A 755 -22.45 -29.29 30.24
C LYS A 755 -21.82 -28.08 29.58
N LYS A 756 -20.78 -27.47 30.20
CA LYS A 756 -20.08 -26.30 29.63
C LYS A 756 -19.44 -26.63 28.30
N TRP A 757 -18.72 -27.74 28.18
CA TRP A 757 -18.11 -28.15 26.93
C TRP A 757 -19.14 -28.45 25.81
N TYR A 758 -20.24 -29.09 26.14
CA TYR A 758 -21.34 -29.29 25.19
C TYR A 758 -22.02 -27.97 24.79
N GLU A 759 -22.15 -27.00 25.70
CA GLU A 759 -22.68 -25.66 25.40
C GLU A 759 -21.79 -24.92 24.40
N GLN A 760 -20.46 -24.96 24.61
CA GLN A 760 -19.49 -24.36 23.70
C GLN A 760 -19.54 -25.03 22.30
N ALA A 761 -19.47 -26.35 22.24
CA ALA A 761 -19.58 -27.10 20.99
C ALA A 761 -20.91 -26.82 20.25
N ALA A 762 -22.03 -26.77 20.99
CA ALA A 762 -23.34 -26.46 20.41
C ALA A 762 -23.44 -25.03 19.88
N ALA A 763 -22.76 -24.07 20.49
CA ALA A 763 -22.66 -22.69 20.01
C ALA A 763 -21.92 -22.60 18.66
N LEU A 764 -20.94 -23.48 18.42
CA LEU A 764 -20.21 -23.64 17.14
C LEU A 764 -21.01 -24.47 16.10
N GLY A 765 -22.21 -24.92 16.42
CA GLY A 765 -23.07 -25.61 15.49
C GLY A 765 -23.11 -27.14 15.61
N ASN A 766 -22.41 -27.74 16.58
CA ASN A 766 -22.38 -29.19 16.76
C ASN A 766 -23.75 -29.73 17.23
N GLU A 767 -24.42 -30.49 16.38
CA GLU A 767 -25.76 -31.06 16.66
C GLU A 767 -25.73 -32.17 17.75
N ASP A 768 -24.68 -33.00 17.75
CA ASP A 768 -24.49 -34.02 18.77
C ASP A 768 -24.31 -33.40 20.16
N ALA A 769 -23.56 -32.30 20.23
CA ALA A 769 -23.38 -31.54 21.48
C ALA A 769 -24.71 -30.96 21.97
N ARG A 770 -25.61 -30.49 21.11
CA ARG A 770 -26.95 -30.03 21.49
C ARG A 770 -27.76 -31.15 22.12
N ALA A 771 -27.72 -32.34 21.56
CA ALA A 771 -28.40 -33.52 22.10
C ALA A 771 -27.78 -33.97 23.43
N ASN A 772 -26.44 -34.01 23.49
CA ASN A 772 -25.70 -34.40 24.68
C ASN A 772 -25.94 -33.42 25.85
N MET A 773 -25.94 -32.11 25.56
CA MET A 773 -26.26 -31.08 26.56
C MET A 773 -27.67 -31.30 27.16
N LYS A 774 -28.66 -31.60 26.35
CA LYS A 774 -30.03 -31.88 26.83
C LYS A 774 -30.03 -33.09 27.75
N ARG A 775 -29.34 -34.17 27.38
CA ARG A 775 -29.18 -35.39 28.18
C ARG A 775 -28.50 -35.12 29.54
N VAL A 776 -27.44 -34.36 29.55
CA VAL A 776 -26.70 -34.01 30.77
C VAL A 776 -27.58 -33.17 31.71
N LYS A 777 -28.29 -32.15 31.19
CA LYS A 777 -29.25 -31.35 31.98
C LYS A 777 -30.30 -32.20 32.67
N GLU A 778 -30.81 -33.26 31.98
CA GLU A 778 -31.74 -34.18 32.58
C GLU A 778 -31.13 -35.06 33.68
N LYS A 779 -29.87 -35.56 33.48
CA LYS A 779 -29.11 -36.28 34.52
C LYS A 779 -28.89 -35.45 35.79
N MET A 780 -28.52 -34.19 35.63
CA MET A 780 -28.31 -33.26 36.74
C MET A 780 -29.60 -33.03 37.54
N LYS A 781 -30.73 -32.82 36.84
CA LYS A 781 -32.06 -32.70 37.51
C LYS A 781 -32.46 -33.95 38.30
N LYS A 782 -32.09 -35.16 37.84
CA LYS A 782 -32.34 -36.43 38.57
C LYS A 782 -31.39 -36.62 39.76
N ALA A 783 -30.18 -36.06 39.71
CA ALA A 783 -29.21 -36.14 40.81
C ALA A 783 -29.50 -35.17 41.98
N ILE A 784 -30.32 -34.14 41.73
CA ILE A 784 -30.81 -33.19 42.76
C ILE A 784 -32.08 -33.63 43.45
N LYS A 785 -32.86 -34.53 42.80
CA LYS A 785 -34.02 -35.17 43.41
C LYS A 785 -33.62 -36.45 44.17
#